data_3070810c21960f968748ca438061e2cc
#
_entry.id   3070810c21960f968748ca438061e2cc
#
_cell.length_a   1.000
_cell.length_b   1.000
_cell.length_c   1.000
_cell.angle_alpha   90.00
_cell.angle_beta   90.00
_cell.angle_gamma   90.00
#
_symmetry.space_group_name_H-M   'P 1'
#
loop_
_entity.id
_entity.type
_entity.pdbx_description
1 polymer ?
#
loop_
_entity_poly.entity_id
_entity_poly.type
_entity_poly.pdbx_seq_one_letter_code
_entity_poly.pdbx_strand_id
1 'polypeptide(L)'
;MLAFSLSLGLFGAPFAAPLPFAAPVCAAAAQASQTAERSIVLVGDLQQLGGASSKWSPSDTATRMHDDGNGFYSYTIKNMPAGTYNYKIAINGSWAENYGLGGMADGANVSLTLDHPEDVTFYYNDKTHHIADSHSYQMKSDADLPKLSGVPGVQDATMRDYMLSDFYETDADVPAGTYTATIAQSGQAPVTQSVKIAKAGTVAFYYDAAKRHIIADDGSIHAESVTHDSWDEAQRTPWGAVAEGTPVTLKLATGAGDVTNAKLLLTKAAMTTKGGDEYNPDYDAGQTTAYAMTKTGTQDGRDLWTVTFTPKTYGIYGYKFLLNDTKEYGDDTKTGGTGELKLRGTKNFQLTVYEKGYETPDWAKEAVCYQIFPDRFFNGDKTNDTARDTARGSQPVQHRAWTDLPANGGATDGDEWVCNDFFGGDLAGITQKLDHLQKLGITAIYLNPAYSASSNHRYDARDYGSIDPFLGDFKDLEKLAAEMKKRGMHLIMDGVYNHVGDDSVYFDRYGKYPTVGAYEFWSRIYDLENTKGLTEAQAKAEAKKQLEAEGQTFSPWHWENWFDIWNRRANDEMGEKYDYHDWQGYSSLAPFRDKDFPGYDAKTTHTDLGDYLLYGRDGEKGILPKWFDYGLSGWRLDVAKEVPPGFWANVRKEVKRTRTPDGATPLLLGEIWQDGSQFLTGDTFDSVMNYKLSDAIKNFVMGGKAEDADDTLTQLRQNYPEQALYDLMNIVDSHDTARAIYTYGGGKDDVLQPTKADFDYDLGKARLKMAAVFELGYPGMPTIYYGDEAGEFGSKDPDCRRTFPWGHEDKELQSFYKKAIAVRNDHKDVFARGSLKTLKAEGSIYAYERKSKGGQTGIVALNNGKAATVTIPVTAPNGTVFKDQLSGKKATVKNNQLTLTLAEHQSLMMLD
;
A
#
# COMPACT_ATOMS: atom_id res chain seq x y z
N MET A 1 -4.05 15.87 -8.91
CA MET A 1 -3.83 15.21 -7.63
C MET A 1 -2.35 15.10 -7.39
N LEU A 2 -1.84 15.72 -6.37
CA LEU A 2 -0.46 15.49 -5.95
C LEU A 2 -0.46 14.23 -5.09
N ALA A 3 0.02 13.12 -5.63
CA ALA A 3 0.32 11.97 -4.81
C ALA A 3 1.51 12.30 -3.90
N PHE A 4 1.29 12.37 -2.60
CA PHE A 4 2.40 12.37 -1.65
C PHE A 4 3.04 10.99 -1.65
N SER A 5 4.08 10.81 -2.47
CA SER A 5 5.02 9.72 -2.23
C SER A 5 5.82 10.09 -0.98
N LEU A 6 5.69 9.33 0.10
CA LEU A 6 6.69 9.31 1.16
C LEU A 6 8.03 8.89 0.53
N SER A 7 8.81 9.88 0.11
CA SER A 7 10.20 9.64 -0.26
C SER A 7 11.00 9.42 1.02
N LEU A 8 11.36 8.18 1.33
CA LEU A 8 12.52 7.93 2.17
C LEU A 8 13.74 8.54 1.47
N GLY A 9 14.19 9.68 1.97
CA GLY A 9 15.42 10.32 1.56
C GLY A 9 16.62 9.47 1.96
N LEU A 10 17.15 8.69 1.05
CA LEU A 10 18.51 8.14 1.16
C LEU A 10 19.49 9.24 0.80
N PHE A 11 20.08 9.87 1.79
CA PHE A 11 21.28 10.70 1.61
C PHE A 11 22.46 9.79 1.28
N GLY A 12 22.91 9.81 0.04
CA GLY A 12 24.17 9.22 -0.40
C GLY A 12 25.35 10.05 0.08
N ALA A 13 26.21 9.47 0.90
CA ALA A 13 27.57 9.97 1.13
C ALA A 13 28.56 9.25 0.21
N PRO A 14 29.64 9.91 -0.27
CA PRO A 14 30.52 9.36 -1.29
C PRO A 14 31.43 8.25 -0.75
N PHE A 15 31.55 7.18 -1.53
CA PHE A 15 32.45 6.07 -1.29
C PHE A 15 33.95 6.53 -1.30
N ALA A 16 34.67 6.25 -0.22
CA ALA A 16 36.12 6.22 -0.17
C ALA A 16 36.58 4.76 -0.35
N ALA A 17 37.62 4.58 -1.14
CA ALA A 17 38.19 3.31 -1.56
C ALA A 17 38.81 2.48 -0.40
N PRO A 18 38.89 1.14 -0.56
CA PRO A 18 39.35 0.25 0.51
C PRO A 18 40.86 0.20 0.66
N LEU A 19 41.36 0.20 1.89
CA LEU A 19 42.70 -0.17 2.26
C LEU A 19 42.72 -1.56 2.92
N PRO A 20 43.86 -2.28 2.87
CA PRO A 20 43.86 -3.73 3.03
C PRO A 20 43.86 -4.22 4.50
N PHE A 21 43.34 -5.41 4.69
CA PHE A 21 43.28 -6.16 5.94
C PHE A 21 44.65 -6.44 6.53
N ALA A 22 44.82 -6.18 7.85
CA ALA A 22 45.86 -6.78 8.69
C ALA A 22 45.22 -7.49 9.86
N ALA A 23 45.65 -8.72 10.13
CA ALA A 23 45.13 -9.61 11.14
C ALA A 23 45.46 -9.14 12.58
N PRO A 24 44.70 -9.55 13.60
CA PRO A 24 44.86 -9.07 14.95
C PRO A 24 45.92 -9.84 15.73
N VAL A 25 46.76 -9.13 16.43
CA VAL A 25 47.61 -9.67 17.52
C VAL A 25 46.97 -9.29 18.84
N CYS A 26 46.61 -10.30 19.63
CA CYS A 26 46.23 -10.14 21.03
C CYS A 26 47.43 -9.69 21.89
N ALA A 27 47.26 -8.60 22.64
CA ALA A 27 48.03 -8.36 23.85
C ALA A 27 47.16 -7.66 24.89
N ALA A 28 46.89 -8.32 26.00
CA ALA A 28 46.24 -7.77 27.15
C ALA A 28 47.09 -6.71 27.84
N ALA A 29 46.53 -5.52 28.07
CA ALA A 29 47.00 -4.61 29.08
C ALA A 29 45.76 -3.97 29.75
N ALA A 30 45.54 -4.36 30.99
CA ALA A 30 44.59 -3.70 31.84
C ALA A 30 45.07 -2.29 32.15
N GLN A 31 44.37 -1.28 31.63
CA GLN A 31 44.39 0.07 32.16
C GLN A 31 42.97 0.49 32.50
N ALA A 32 42.74 0.80 33.76
CA ALA A 32 41.56 1.44 34.25
C ALA A 32 41.45 2.82 33.54
N SER A 33 40.61 2.88 32.52
CA SER A 33 40.15 4.16 31.94
C SER A 33 38.99 4.64 32.77
N GLN A 34 39.06 5.83 33.34
CA GLN A 34 37.92 6.58 33.78
C GLN A 34 36.95 6.63 32.57
N THR A 35 35.79 5.99 32.67
CA THR A 35 34.72 6.09 31.69
C THR A 35 34.26 7.56 31.63
N ALA A 36 34.50 8.21 30.49
CA ALA A 36 33.90 9.50 30.25
C ALA A 36 32.39 9.35 30.38
N GLU A 37 31.74 10.18 31.19
CA GLU A 37 30.31 10.18 31.43
C GLU A 37 29.59 10.26 30.10
N ARG A 38 28.76 9.26 29.74
CA ARG A 38 27.98 9.26 28.51
C ARG A 38 27.00 10.43 28.52
N SER A 39 27.04 11.24 27.50
CA SER A 39 26.11 12.37 27.33
C SER A 39 24.92 11.90 26.47
N ILE A 40 23.75 11.82 27.05
CA ILE A 40 22.52 11.38 26.40
C ILE A 40 21.63 12.58 26.17
N VAL A 41 21.25 12.83 24.91
CA VAL A 41 20.53 14.04 24.49
C VAL A 41 19.24 13.63 23.77
N LEU A 42 18.12 14.19 24.23
CA LEU A 42 16.83 14.11 23.55
C LEU A 42 16.85 15.06 22.36
N VAL A 43 16.70 14.53 21.14
CA VAL A 43 16.76 15.30 19.90
C VAL A 43 15.46 15.15 19.11
N GLY A 44 14.99 16.23 18.45
CA GLY A 44 13.75 16.17 17.68
C GLY A 44 13.10 17.51 17.40
N ASP A 45 11.87 17.47 16.91
CA ASP A 45 11.02 18.66 16.66
C ASP A 45 10.76 19.46 17.94
N LEU A 46 10.74 18.78 19.06
CA LEU A 46 10.47 19.29 20.42
C LEU A 46 11.67 19.98 21.08
N GLN A 47 12.85 19.88 20.49
CA GLN A 47 14.10 20.28 21.16
C GLN A 47 14.14 21.77 21.53
N GLN A 48 13.57 22.64 20.67
CA GLN A 48 13.45 24.08 20.98
C GLN A 48 12.49 24.37 22.15
N LEU A 49 11.48 23.52 22.37
CA LEU A 49 10.59 23.63 23.55
C LEU A 49 11.36 23.30 24.85
N GLY A 50 12.37 22.44 24.78
CA GLY A 50 13.31 22.14 25.87
C GLY A 50 14.44 23.15 26.05
N GLY A 51 14.42 24.27 25.28
CA GLY A 51 15.41 25.34 25.42
C GLY A 51 16.60 25.26 24.47
N ALA A 52 16.63 24.31 23.55
CA ALA A 52 17.70 24.20 22.56
C ALA A 52 17.63 25.35 21.52
N SER A 53 18.76 25.68 20.96
CA SER A 53 18.89 26.73 19.95
C SER A 53 18.29 26.34 18.59
N SER A 54 18.25 25.04 18.27
CA SER A 54 17.69 24.49 17.03
C SER A 54 17.07 23.11 17.25
N LYS A 55 16.25 22.70 16.32
CA LYS A 55 15.71 21.31 16.24
C LYS A 55 16.79 20.36 15.76
N TRP A 56 16.69 19.08 16.12
CA TRP A 56 17.51 17.99 15.62
C TRP A 56 19.04 18.24 15.79
N SER A 57 19.44 18.82 16.94
CA SER A 57 20.83 19.15 17.27
C SER A 57 21.41 18.25 18.35
N PRO A 58 22.17 17.19 18.02
CA PRO A 58 22.77 16.30 19.02
C PRO A 58 23.78 16.97 19.96
N SER A 59 24.45 18.01 19.48
CA SER A 59 25.46 18.74 20.24
C SER A 59 24.88 19.78 21.21
N ASP A 60 23.58 20.10 21.11
CA ASP A 60 22.91 21.06 22.01
C ASP A 60 22.53 20.35 23.31
N THR A 61 23.19 20.77 24.39
CA THR A 61 23.02 20.14 25.72
C THR A 61 21.83 20.64 26.50
N ALA A 62 21.00 21.54 25.94
CA ALA A 62 19.81 22.05 26.62
C ALA A 62 18.79 20.93 26.92
N THR A 63 18.75 19.89 26.10
CA THR A 63 17.91 18.70 26.27
C THR A 63 18.71 17.46 26.69
N ARG A 64 19.84 17.65 27.38
CA ARG A 64 20.59 16.53 27.99
C ARG A 64 19.72 15.86 29.05
N MET A 65 19.59 14.55 28.98
CA MET A 65 18.79 13.76 29.89
C MET A 65 19.50 13.59 31.24
N HIS A 66 18.74 13.54 32.31
CA HIS A 66 19.19 13.26 33.67
C HIS A 66 19.39 11.75 33.85
N ASP A 67 20.48 11.36 34.54
CA ASP A 67 20.71 9.95 34.92
C ASP A 67 19.88 9.63 36.18
N ASP A 68 18.85 8.78 36.02
CA ASP A 68 17.98 8.29 37.09
C ASP A 68 18.54 7.01 37.77
N GLY A 69 19.69 6.54 37.33
CA GLY A 69 20.33 5.33 37.82
C GLY A 69 19.87 4.05 37.10
N ASN A 70 20.62 2.95 37.30
CA ASN A 70 20.36 1.65 36.67
C ASN A 70 20.30 1.63 35.13
N GLY A 71 20.83 2.67 34.47
CA GLY A 71 20.78 2.85 33.02
C GLY A 71 19.54 3.58 32.54
N PHE A 72 18.67 4.07 33.41
CA PHE A 72 17.53 4.91 33.04
C PHE A 72 17.90 6.37 33.02
N TYR A 73 17.36 7.09 32.04
CA TYR A 73 17.55 8.52 31.85
C TYR A 73 16.21 9.18 31.57
N SER A 74 16.02 10.41 32.05
CA SER A 74 14.80 11.16 31.81
C SER A 74 15.06 12.66 31.50
N TYR A 75 14.10 13.26 30.77
CA TYR A 75 14.06 14.70 30.50
C TYR A 75 12.61 15.17 30.41
N THR A 76 12.24 16.26 31.10
CA THR A 76 10.86 16.77 31.11
C THR A 76 10.77 18.12 30.38
N ILE A 77 9.89 18.20 29.41
CA ILE A 77 9.44 19.45 28.80
C ILE A 77 8.12 19.86 29.43
N LYS A 78 8.09 21.07 30.01
CA LYS A 78 6.92 21.61 30.70
C LYS A 78 5.98 22.28 29.74
N ASN A 79 4.65 22.08 29.96
CA ASN A 79 3.57 22.71 29.19
C ASN A 79 3.80 22.61 27.67
N MET A 80 4.13 21.43 27.20
CA MET A 80 4.37 21.14 25.79
C MET A 80 3.05 21.33 25.01
N PRO A 81 3.00 22.18 23.97
CA PRO A 81 1.77 22.47 23.23
C PRO A 81 1.15 21.24 22.56
N ALA A 82 -0.16 21.30 22.27
CA ALA A 82 -0.79 20.32 21.39
C ALA A 82 -0.10 20.31 20.01
N GLY A 83 0.06 19.11 19.42
CA GLY A 83 0.76 18.92 18.14
C GLY A 83 1.42 17.55 18.03
N THR A 84 1.93 17.26 16.83
CA THR A 84 2.70 16.04 16.59
C THR A 84 4.19 16.35 16.56
N TYR A 85 4.97 15.57 17.29
CA TYR A 85 6.42 15.76 17.48
C TYR A 85 7.15 14.45 17.19
N ASN A 86 8.26 14.54 16.45
CA ASN A 86 9.15 13.42 16.20
C ASN A 86 10.45 13.61 17.00
N TYR A 87 10.95 12.52 17.61
CA TYR A 87 12.14 12.57 18.43
C TYR A 87 12.96 11.27 18.39
N LYS A 88 14.21 11.37 18.84
CA LYS A 88 15.19 10.29 19.02
C LYS A 88 16.10 10.60 20.19
N ILE A 89 16.96 9.64 20.52
CA ILE A 89 18.06 9.84 21.46
C ILE A 89 19.39 9.84 20.69
N ALA A 90 20.23 10.84 20.93
CA ALA A 90 21.59 10.91 20.41
C ALA A 90 22.61 10.83 21.55
N ILE A 91 23.72 10.16 21.32
CA ILE A 91 24.74 9.90 22.33
C ILE A 91 26.01 10.71 22.04
N ASN A 92 26.64 11.25 23.07
CA ASN A 92 27.91 11.95 23.02
C ASN A 92 27.95 13.11 22.02
N GLY A 93 26.81 13.80 21.84
CA GLY A 93 26.72 15.04 21.08
C GLY A 93 26.83 14.87 19.57
N SER A 94 26.63 13.69 19.02
CA SER A 94 26.74 13.41 17.58
C SER A 94 25.70 12.37 17.11
N TRP A 95 25.51 12.28 15.80
CA TRP A 95 24.67 11.25 15.18
C TRP A 95 25.38 9.89 15.01
N ALA A 96 26.65 9.78 15.37
CA ALA A 96 27.42 8.54 15.22
C ALA A 96 26.87 7.37 16.05
N GLU A 97 26.19 7.70 17.16
CA GLU A 97 25.44 6.76 17.97
C GLU A 97 24.09 7.40 18.32
N ASN A 98 23.01 6.86 17.76
CA ASN A 98 21.65 7.34 18.03
C ASN A 98 20.65 6.18 17.99
N TYR A 99 19.53 6.35 18.69
CA TYR A 99 18.50 5.35 18.83
C TYR A 99 17.11 5.95 18.59
N GLY A 100 16.25 5.18 17.92
CA GLY A 100 14.90 5.56 17.59
C GLY A 100 13.86 4.56 18.04
N LEU A 101 12.77 4.43 17.30
CA LEU A 101 11.64 3.57 17.61
C LEU A 101 12.08 2.12 17.88
N GLY A 102 11.60 1.58 19.01
CA GLY A 102 11.94 0.22 19.46
C GLY A 102 13.39 0.03 19.92
N GLY A 103 14.13 1.11 20.21
CA GLY A 103 15.53 1.03 20.66
C GLY A 103 16.52 0.71 19.54
N MET A 104 16.13 0.86 18.29
CA MET A 104 16.96 0.51 17.15
C MET A 104 18.01 1.60 16.88
N ALA A 105 19.29 1.18 16.71
CA ALA A 105 20.35 2.06 16.24
C ALA A 105 20.00 2.59 14.85
N ASP A 106 20.18 3.90 14.62
CA ASP A 106 19.74 4.61 13.42
C ASP A 106 18.25 4.40 13.04
N GLY A 107 17.43 3.90 13.99
CA GLY A 107 16.03 3.55 13.80
C GLY A 107 15.15 4.74 13.41
N ALA A 108 13.89 4.47 13.02
CA ALA A 108 12.90 5.50 12.73
C ALA A 108 12.66 6.43 13.94
N ASN A 109 12.16 7.63 13.69
CA ASN A 109 11.79 8.54 14.76
C ASN A 109 10.66 7.97 15.61
N VAL A 110 10.66 8.27 16.91
CA VAL A 110 9.49 8.07 17.78
C VAL A 110 8.56 9.24 17.57
N SER A 111 7.26 9.00 17.41
CA SER A 111 6.25 10.04 17.21
C SER A 111 5.37 10.17 18.45
N LEU A 112 5.13 11.40 18.90
CA LEU A 112 4.26 11.78 20.01
C LEU A 112 3.21 12.75 19.50
N THR A 113 1.92 12.49 19.73
CA THR A 113 0.83 13.41 19.40
C THR A 113 0.09 13.79 20.66
N LEU A 114 0.01 15.10 20.92
CA LEU A 114 -0.72 15.69 22.06
C LEU A 114 -1.96 16.42 21.53
N ASP A 115 -3.10 16.16 22.12
CA ASP A 115 -4.38 16.82 21.81
C ASP A 115 -4.61 18.11 22.65
N HIS A 116 -3.87 18.27 23.73
CA HIS A 116 -3.87 19.45 24.59
C HIS A 116 -2.48 19.68 25.19
N PRO A 117 -2.18 20.89 25.71
CA PRO A 117 -0.89 21.15 26.34
C PRO A 117 -0.72 20.37 27.65
N GLU A 118 0.42 19.67 27.79
CA GLU A 118 0.76 18.93 29.02
C GLU A 118 2.26 18.92 29.30
N ASP A 119 2.65 18.50 30.53
CA ASP A 119 4.02 18.23 30.89
C ASP A 119 4.41 16.83 30.39
N VAL A 120 5.42 16.72 29.51
CA VAL A 120 5.89 15.44 28.99
C VAL A 120 7.29 15.11 29.50
N THR A 121 7.43 13.96 30.13
CA THR A 121 8.72 13.39 30.53
C THR A 121 9.11 12.30 29.53
N PHE A 122 10.28 12.44 28.92
CA PHE A 122 10.87 11.46 28.01
C PHE A 122 11.80 10.55 28.80
N TYR A 123 11.77 9.26 28.49
CA TYR A 123 12.54 8.21 29.13
C TYR A 123 13.42 7.49 28.14
N TYR A 124 14.60 7.09 28.56
CA TYR A 124 15.55 6.26 27.80
C TYR A 124 16.23 5.25 28.72
N ASN A 125 16.40 4.02 28.24
CA ASN A 125 17.22 3.02 28.90
C ASN A 125 18.48 2.72 28.09
N ASP A 126 19.66 3.03 28.63
CA ASP A 126 20.95 2.87 27.94
C ASP A 126 21.43 1.41 27.81
N LYS A 127 20.76 0.43 28.48
CA LYS A 127 21.05 -1.00 28.33
C LYS A 127 20.34 -1.65 27.18
N THR A 128 19.12 -1.22 26.92
CA THR A 128 18.23 -1.78 25.89
C THR A 128 17.96 -0.82 24.76
N HIS A 129 18.35 0.46 24.93
CA HIS A 129 18.14 1.58 24.02
C HIS A 129 16.67 1.94 23.76
N HIS A 130 15.73 1.37 24.52
CA HIS A 130 14.32 1.70 24.40
C HIS A 130 14.02 3.12 24.89
N ILE A 131 13.04 3.73 24.21
CA ILE A 131 12.61 5.11 24.42
C ILE A 131 11.12 5.11 24.66
N ALA A 132 10.65 5.92 25.60
CA ALA A 132 9.21 6.19 25.83
C ALA A 132 9.00 7.63 26.30
N ASP A 133 7.76 8.06 26.36
CA ASP A 133 7.32 9.33 26.95
C ASP A 133 6.20 9.11 27.96
N SER A 134 5.97 10.08 28.86
CA SER A 134 4.97 9.97 29.92
C SER A 134 3.52 10.01 29.43
N HIS A 135 3.29 10.37 28.16
CA HIS A 135 1.98 10.26 27.53
C HIS A 135 1.61 8.80 27.23
N SER A 136 2.59 8.01 26.77
CA SER A 136 2.41 6.60 26.40
C SER A 136 2.83 5.62 27.49
N TYR A 137 3.72 5.99 28.41
CA TYR A 137 4.29 5.12 29.45
C TYR A 137 4.56 5.89 30.75
N GLN A 138 4.24 5.30 31.90
CA GLN A 138 4.52 5.87 33.21
C GLN A 138 5.53 5.02 33.97
N MET A 139 6.74 5.56 34.20
CA MET A 139 7.79 4.87 34.97
C MET A 139 7.32 4.60 36.41
N LYS A 140 7.46 3.37 36.85
CA LYS A 140 7.08 2.95 38.21
C LYS A 140 8.22 3.24 39.20
N SER A 141 7.83 3.65 40.43
CA SER A 141 8.78 3.71 41.55
C SER A 141 9.22 2.29 41.97
N ASP A 142 10.37 2.15 42.62
CA ASP A 142 10.86 0.84 43.13
C ASP A 142 9.84 0.15 44.04
N ALA A 143 9.00 0.88 44.73
CA ALA A 143 7.94 0.35 45.59
C ALA A 143 6.77 -0.25 44.81
N ASP A 144 6.54 0.21 43.59
CA ASP A 144 5.44 -0.19 42.72
C ASP A 144 5.85 -1.21 41.66
N LEU A 145 7.16 -1.54 41.56
CA LEU A 145 7.65 -2.57 40.66
C LEU A 145 7.11 -3.95 40.99
N PRO A 146 6.82 -4.80 40.00
CA PRO A 146 6.45 -6.20 40.26
C PRO A 146 7.53 -6.96 40.99
N LYS A 147 7.14 -7.90 41.83
CA LYS A 147 8.04 -8.80 42.58
C LYS A 147 7.71 -10.25 42.29
N LEU A 148 8.73 -11.02 41.89
CA LEU A 148 8.62 -12.46 41.61
C LEU A 148 8.90 -13.28 42.88
N SER A 149 8.05 -14.28 43.14
CA SER A 149 8.23 -15.30 44.17
C SER A 149 7.66 -16.66 43.73
N GLY A 150 7.79 -17.68 44.55
CA GLY A 150 7.24 -19.02 44.31
C GLY A 150 8.13 -19.91 43.43
N VAL A 151 9.34 -19.49 43.13
CA VAL A 151 10.36 -20.27 42.40
C VAL A 151 11.53 -20.52 43.37
N PRO A 152 12.19 -21.71 43.39
CA PRO A 152 13.31 -22.00 44.29
C PRO A 152 14.42 -20.95 44.21
N GLY A 153 14.86 -20.43 45.33
CA GLY A 153 15.87 -19.39 45.40
C GLY A 153 15.37 -17.97 45.14
N VAL A 154 14.10 -17.80 44.76
CA VAL A 154 13.50 -16.51 44.45
C VAL A 154 12.42 -16.16 45.47
N GLN A 155 12.65 -15.11 46.25
CA GLN A 155 11.65 -14.55 47.15
C GLN A 155 11.61 -13.04 46.99
N ASP A 156 10.49 -12.54 46.52
CA ASP A 156 10.24 -11.11 46.31
C ASP A 156 11.32 -10.41 45.44
N ALA A 157 11.83 -11.11 44.39
CA ALA A 157 12.78 -10.52 43.46
C ALA A 157 12.12 -9.40 42.67
N THR A 158 12.65 -8.19 42.78
CA THR A 158 12.14 -7.02 42.06
C THR A 158 12.40 -7.16 40.57
N MET A 159 11.35 -7.00 39.74
CA MET A 159 11.45 -7.02 38.27
C MET A 159 11.47 -5.59 37.74
N ARG A 160 12.33 -5.31 36.77
CA ARG A 160 12.52 -3.97 36.20
C ARG A 160 12.08 -3.94 34.74
N ASP A 161 11.46 -2.84 34.34
CA ASP A 161 11.06 -2.61 32.92
C ASP A 161 12.18 -1.92 32.15
N TYR A 162 13.12 -2.70 31.67
CA TYR A 162 14.20 -2.18 30.83
C TYR A 162 13.74 -1.78 29.40
N MET A 163 12.56 -2.25 28.96
CA MET A 163 12.01 -1.95 27.64
C MET A 163 11.02 -0.77 27.64
N LEU A 164 10.77 -0.14 28.82
CA LEU A 164 9.84 1.00 28.98
C LEU A 164 8.46 0.74 28.35
N SER A 165 7.90 -0.45 28.63
CA SER A 165 6.66 -0.92 27.98
C SER A 165 5.77 -1.77 28.87
N ASP A 166 5.91 -1.63 30.22
CA ASP A 166 5.25 -2.49 31.21
C ASP A 166 5.56 -4.00 31.03
N PHE A 167 6.78 -4.28 30.51
CA PHE A 167 7.34 -5.63 30.37
C PHE A 167 8.56 -5.77 31.24
N TYR A 168 8.35 -6.40 32.42
CA TYR A 168 9.32 -6.44 33.51
C TYR A 168 10.17 -7.70 33.46
N GLU A 169 11.44 -7.60 33.82
CA GLU A 169 12.38 -8.74 33.84
C GLU A 169 13.20 -8.85 35.11
N THR A 170 13.62 -10.07 35.43
CA THR A 170 14.61 -10.41 36.47
C THR A 170 15.21 -11.79 36.16
N ASP A 171 16.43 -12.05 36.60
CA ASP A 171 17.12 -13.34 36.46
C ASP A 171 17.23 -14.05 37.78
N ALA A 172 17.23 -15.39 37.74
CA ALA A 172 17.50 -16.24 38.93
C ALA A 172 18.07 -17.58 38.50
N ASP A 173 18.94 -18.15 39.37
CA ASP A 173 19.41 -19.51 39.20
C ASP A 173 18.41 -20.50 39.76
N VAL A 174 17.83 -21.32 38.89
CA VAL A 174 16.71 -22.22 39.21
C VAL A 174 17.00 -23.64 38.76
N PRO A 175 16.74 -24.67 39.57
CA PRO A 175 16.78 -26.06 39.14
C PRO A 175 15.72 -26.37 38.07
N ALA A 176 15.97 -27.43 37.29
CA ALA A 176 14.94 -27.94 36.37
C ALA A 176 13.72 -28.44 37.16
N GLY A 177 12.52 -28.13 36.70
CA GLY A 177 11.29 -28.50 37.43
C GLY A 177 10.05 -27.70 36.93
N THR A 178 8.92 -27.95 37.55
CA THR A 178 7.70 -27.17 37.34
C THR A 178 7.35 -26.44 38.64
N TYR A 179 7.17 -25.12 38.56
CA TYR A 179 7.01 -24.26 39.73
C TYR A 179 5.77 -23.40 39.58
N THR A 180 5.22 -22.94 40.71
CA THR A 180 4.13 -21.99 40.75
C THR A 180 4.71 -20.59 40.99
N ALA A 181 5.03 -19.86 39.92
CA ALA A 181 5.53 -18.49 40.01
C ALA A 181 4.39 -17.52 40.35
N THR A 182 4.69 -16.55 41.18
CA THR A 182 3.72 -15.51 41.59
C THR A 182 4.36 -14.14 41.43
N ILE A 183 3.63 -13.23 40.75
CA ILE A 183 3.95 -11.81 40.65
C ILE A 183 3.03 -11.04 41.59
N ALA A 184 3.61 -10.26 42.49
CA ALA A 184 2.93 -9.29 43.34
C ALA A 184 3.32 -7.87 42.89
N GLN A 185 2.35 -6.99 42.70
CA GLN A 185 2.57 -5.59 42.37
C GLN A 185 1.62 -4.70 43.19
N SER A 186 2.10 -3.56 43.64
CA SER A 186 1.31 -2.59 44.42
C SER A 186 0.00 -2.20 43.70
N GLY A 187 -1.12 -2.22 44.41
CA GLY A 187 -2.42 -1.88 43.86
C GLY A 187 -3.03 -2.88 42.86
N GLN A 188 -2.37 -4.03 42.61
CA GLN A 188 -2.83 -5.04 41.66
C GLN A 188 -3.11 -6.37 42.35
N ALA A 189 -4.08 -7.16 41.86
CA ALA A 189 -4.25 -8.52 42.31
C ALA A 189 -3.03 -9.37 41.88
N PRO A 190 -2.49 -10.28 42.71
CA PRO A 190 -1.36 -11.11 42.29
C PRO A 190 -1.67 -11.95 41.05
N VAL A 191 -0.62 -12.21 40.24
CA VAL A 191 -0.67 -13.17 39.16
C VAL A 191 0.07 -14.42 39.55
N THR A 192 -0.58 -15.58 39.47
CA THR A 192 0.01 -16.88 39.78
C THR A 192 -0.08 -17.78 38.57
N GLN A 193 1.04 -18.34 38.14
CA GLN A 193 1.12 -19.19 36.95
C GLN A 193 2.10 -20.34 37.15
N SER A 194 1.76 -21.49 36.56
CA SER A 194 2.69 -22.61 36.46
C SER A 194 3.73 -22.35 35.39
N VAL A 195 5.01 -22.37 35.74
CA VAL A 195 6.14 -22.21 34.80
C VAL A 195 6.99 -23.48 34.82
N LYS A 196 7.46 -23.93 33.65
CA LYS A 196 8.31 -25.09 33.49
C LYS A 196 9.72 -24.64 33.14
N ILE A 197 10.70 -25.10 33.90
CA ILE A 197 12.13 -24.92 33.67
C ILE A 197 12.66 -26.25 33.16
N ALA A 198 13.02 -26.33 31.88
CA ALA A 198 13.51 -27.57 31.28
C ALA A 198 15.00 -27.79 31.59
N LYS A 199 15.76 -26.70 31.71
CA LYS A 199 17.22 -26.72 31.95
C LYS A 199 17.56 -25.94 33.21
N ALA A 200 18.29 -26.58 34.14
CA ALA A 200 18.79 -25.93 35.35
C ALA A 200 19.85 -24.88 35.01
N GLY A 201 19.83 -23.74 35.66
CA GLY A 201 20.77 -22.63 35.45
C GLY A 201 20.12 -21.27 35.65
N THR A 202 20.75 -20.25 35.12
CA THR A 202 20.19 -18.90 35.13
C THR A 202 18.99 -18.84 34.19
N VAL A 203 17.82 -18.53 34.75
CA VAL A 203 16.54 -18.39 34.04
C VAL A 203 16.14 -16.92 34.03
N ALA A 204 15.87 -16.39 32.88
CA ALA A 204 15.30 -15.06 32.76
C ALA A 204 13.76 -15.12 32.91
N PHE A 205 13.24 -14.40 33.90
CA PHE A 205 11.81 -14.28 34.13
C PHE A 205 11.31 -12.95 33.61
N TYR A 206 10.22 -13.02 32.86
CA TYR A 206 9.55 -11.83 32.30
C TYR A 206 8.10 -11.80 32.80
N TYR A 207 7.60 -10.60 33.04
CA TYR A 207 6.20 -10.34 33.34
C TYR A 207 5.60 -9.34 32.34
N ASP A 208 4.70 -9.81 31.48
CA ASP A 208 3.89 -9.00 30.61
C ASP A 208 2.68 -8.49 31.39
N ALA A 209 2.71 -7.23 31.83
CA ALA A 209 1.64 -6.68 32.67
C ALA A 209 0.32 -6.50 31.91
N ALA A 210 0.38 -6.20 30.60
CA ALA A 210 -0.81 -6.03 29.76
C ALA A 210 -1.58 -7.36 29.61
N LYS A 211 -0.86 -8.46 29.45
CA LYS A 211 -1.45 -9.81 29.33
C LYS A 211 -1.56 -10.54 30.69
N ARG A 212 -1.01 -9.97 31.75
CA ARG A 212 -0.88 -10.57 33.07
C ARG A 212 -0.25 -11.98 33.00
N HIS A 213 0.86 -12.11 32.24
CA HIS A 213 1.49 -13.38 31.90
C HIS A 213 2.95 -13.43 32.32
N ILE A 214 3.35 -14.59 32.95
CA ILE A 214 4.72 -14.83 33.41
C ILE A 214 5.42 -15.74 32.39
N ILE A 215 6.59 -15.33 31.91
CA ILE A 215 7.42 -16.09 30.98
C ILE A 215 8.73 -16.48 31.72
N ALA A 216 9.14 -17.76 31.64
CA ALA A 216 10.41 -18.22 32.14
C ALA A 216 11.27 -18.75 30.98
N ASP A 217 12.33 -18.04 30.62
CA ASP A 217 13.28 -18.43 29.57
C ASP A 217 14.54 -19.04 30.19
N ASP A 218 14.68 -20.34 30.10
CA ASP A 218 15.80 -21.10 30.59
C ASP A 218 16.92 -21.33 29.54
N GLY A 219 16.85 -20.63 28.41
CA GLY A 219 17.82 -20.74 27.33
C GLY A 219 17.81 -22.09 26.60
N SER A 220 16.77 -22.91 26.77
CA SER A 220 16.69 -24.23 26.13
C SER A 220 16.37 -24.18 24.67
N ILE A 221 15.76 -23.11 24.18
CA ILE A 221 15.38 -22.95 22.76
C ILE A 221 16.46 -22.15 22.03
N HIS A 222 17.17 -22.82 21.12
CA HIS A 222 18.22 -22.22 20.30
C HIS A 222 17.63 -21.64 19.01
N ALA A 223 17.78 -20.33 18.81
CA ALA A 223 17.15 -19.60 17.68
C ALA A 223 17.50 -20.21 16.31
N GLU A 224 18.76 -20.56 16.11
CA GLU A 224 19.29 -21.15 14.88
C GLU A 224 18.73 -22.54 14.55
N SER A 225 18.12 -23.20 15.54
CA SER A 225 17.51 -24.52 15.38
C SER A 225 16.02 -24.44 15.00
N VAL A 226 15.38 -23.28 15.18
CA VAL A 226 13.96 -23.08 14.87
C VAL A 226 13.81 -22.60 13.44
N THR A 227 13.08 -23.34 12.62
CA THR A 227 12.87 -22.97 11.21
C THR A 227 11.45 -23.28 10.75
N HIS A 228 10.86 -22.29 10.09
CA HIS A 228 9.68 -22.38 9.26
C HIS A 228 9.87 -21.40 8.09
N ASP A 229 9.56 -21.86 6.88
CA ASP A 229 9.58 -21.03 5.68
C ASP A 229 8.20 -21.04 5.06
N SER A 230 7.53 -19.87 5.06
CA SER A 230 6.18 -19.73 4.53
C SER A 230 6.13 -19.85 3.00
N TRP A 231 7.28 -19.72 2.32
CA TRP A 231 7.39 -19.91 0.86
C TRP A 231 7.68 -21.35 0.45
N ASP A 232 8.04 -22.22 1.39
CA ASP A 232 8.25 -23.63 1.11
C ASP A 232 6.92 -24.41 1.14
N GLU A 233 6.49 -24.91 -0.01
CA GLU A 233 5.27 -25.73 -0.15
C GLU A 233 5.29 -26.99 0.74
N ALA A 234 6.47 -27.50 1.11
CA ALA A 234 6.60 -28.63 2.02
C ALA A 234 6.30 -28.26 3.47
N GLN A 235 6.43 -26.98 3.84
CA GLN A 235 6.20 -26.47 5.19
C GLN A 235 4.85 -25.79 5.35
N ARG A 236 4.24 -25.33 4.25
CA ARG A 236 2.90 -24.73 4.20
C ARG A 236 2.08 -25.34 3.05
N THR A 237 1.10 -26.17 3.37
CA THR A 237 0.29 -26.89 2.37
C THR A 237 -1.22 -26.73 2.65
N PRO A 238 -2.06 -26.26 1.70
CA PRO A 238 -1.66 -25.70 0.41
C PRO A 238 -0.84 -24.41 0.55
N TRP A 239 -0.01 -24.13 -0.44
CA TRP A 239 0.72 -22.86 -0.53
C TRP A 239 -0.18 -21.76 -1.07
N GLY A 240 0.11 -20.49 -0.72
CA GLY A 240 -0.63 -19.34 -1.19
C GLY A 240 -1.93 -19.07 -0.43
N ALA A 241 -2.81 -18.25 -1.02
CA ALA A 241 -4.14 -17.99 -0.49
C ALA A 241 -5.04 -19.21 -0.67
N VAL A 242 -5.96 -19.43 0.28
CA VAL A 242 -6.84 -20.61 0.28
C VAL A 242 -8.31 -20.21 0.35
N ALA A 243 -9.20 -21.03 -0.21
CA ALA A 243 -10.64 -20.86 0.01
C ALA A 243 -11.02 -21.18 1.45
N GLU A 244 -12.03 -20.50 1.99
CA GLU A 244 -12.59 -20.86 3.30
C GLU A 244 -13.04 -22.31 3.32
N GLY A 245 -12.85 -22.98 4.45
CA GLY A 245 -13.12 -24.42 4.61
C GLY A 245 -12.01 -25.33 4.07
N THR A 246 -10.92 -24.82 3.51
CA THR A 246 -9.76 -25.60 3.07
C THR A 246 -8.86 -25.94 4.27
N PRO A 247 -8.52 -27.21 4.51
CA PRO A 247 -7.55 -27.58 5.52
C PRO A 247 -6.15 -27.05 5.15
N VAL A 248 -5.48 -26.40 6.10
CA VAL A 248 -4.10 -25.91 5.95
C VAL A 248 -3.20 -26.63 6.95
N THR A 249 -2.10 -27.19 6.46
CA THR A 249 -1.08 -27.85 7.25
C THR A 249 0.19 -27.00 7.30
N LEU A 250 0.65 -26.69 8.52
CA LEU A 250 1.90 -25.98 8.78
C LEU A 250 2.87 -26.89 9.52
N LYS A 251 4.16 -26.76 9.16
CA LYS A 251 5.25 -27.50 9.79
C LYS A 251 6.28 -26.54 10.36
N LEU A 252 6.89 -26.95 11.46
CA LEU A 252 7.96 -26.23 12.13
C LEU A 252 9.04 -27.25 12.52
N ALA A 253 10.30 -26.88 12.38
CA ALA A 253 11.41 -27.67 12.93
C ALA A 253 12.08 -26.92 14.09
N THR A 254 12.49 -27.65 15.12
CA THR A 254 13.20 -27.13 16.30
C THR A 254 14.38 -28.03 16.61
N GLY A 255 15.34 -27.56 17.43
CA GLY A 255 16.40 -28.46 17.96
C GLY A 255 15.82 -29.66 18.68
N ALA A 256 16.45 -30.82 18.54
CA ALA A 256 15.97 -32.06 19.17
C ALA A 256 15.98 -31.94 20.70
N GLY A 257 14.79 -31.97 21.28
CA GLY A 257 14.59 -31.85 22.72
C GLY A 257 14.49 -30.40 23.25
N ASP A 258 14.74 -29.39 22.44
CA ASP A 258 14.67 -27.97 22.86
C ASP A 258 13.22 -27.54 23.18
N VAL A 259 12.25 -28.09 22.44
CA VAL A 259 10.84 -27.75 22.58
C VAL A 259 10.02 -28.96 23.02
N THR A 260 9.25 -28.79 24.07
CA THR A 260 8.34 -29.81 24.61
C THR A 260 6.88 -29.52 24.35
N ASN A 261 6.56 -28.29 24.02
CA ASN A 261 5.21 -27.81 23.68
C ASN A 261 5.31 -26.74 22.62
N ALA A 262 4.67 -26.98 21.47
CA ALA A 262 4.55 -26.01 20.41
C ALA A 262 3.07 -25.75 20.10
N LYS A 263 2.69 -24.49 19.90
CA LYS A 263 1.35 -24.07 19.52
C LYS A 263 1.43 -23.16 18.30
N LEU A 264 0.46 -23.29 17.41
CA LEU A 264 0.17 -22.29 16.39
C LEU A 264 -0.79 -21.26 16.99
N LEU A 265 -0.44 -19.99 16.91
CA LEU A 265 -1.35 -18.87 17.18
C LEU A 265 -1.86 -18.35 15.82
N LEU A 266 -3.13 -18.56 15.55
CA LEU A 266 -3.82 -18.11 14.32
C LEU A 266 -4.73 -16.95 14.68
N THR A 267 -4.48 -15.78 14.12
CA THR A 267 -5.24 -14.55 14.37
C THR A 267 -5.98 -14.13 13.11
N LYS A 268 -7.32 -14.06 13.15
CA LYS A 268 -8.09 -13.37 12.10
C LYS A 268 -8.05 -11.87 12.39
N ALA A 269 -7.48 -11.09 11.49
CA ALA A 269 -7.40 -9.64 11.61
C ALA A 269 -8.79 -8.99 11.56
N ALA A 270 -8.96 -7.90 12.31
CA ALA A 270 -10.06 -6.96 12.10
C ALA A 270 -9.66 -5.96 10.99
N MET A 271 -10.63 -5.37 10.33
CA MET A 271 -10.40 -4.25 9.42
C MET A 271 -10.63 -2.95 10.17
N THR A 272 -9.60 -2.16 10.36
CA THR A 272 -9.67 -0.89 11.11
C THR A 272 -8.89 0.21 10.40
N THR A 273 -9.20 1.47 10.72
CA THR A 273 -8.36 2.62 10.36
C THR A 273 -7.42 2.92 11.52
N LYS A 274 -6.11 2.96 11.28
CA LYS A 274 -5.10 3.36 12.27
C LYS A 274 -4.19 4.42 11.66
N GLY A 275 -4.16 5.59 12.28
CA GLY A 275 -3.25 6.67 11.91
C GLY A 275 -3.50 7.29 10.55
N GLY A 276 -4.74 7.28 10.08
CA GLY A 276 -5.20 7.79 8.79
C GLY A 276 -6.56 7.21 8.45
N ASP A 277 -7.08 7.55 7.28
CA ASP A 277 -8.41 7.13 6.83
C ASP A 277 -8.41 5.75 6.14
N GLU A 278 -7.23 5.16 5.89
CA GLU A 278 -7.09 3.88 5.20
C GLU A 278 -7.48 2.67 6.05
N TYR A 279 -8.35 1.81 5.51
CA TYR A 279 -8.72 0.53 6.10
C TYR A 279 -7.63 -0.52 5.92
N ASN A 280 -7.08 -1.03 7.02
CA ASN A 280 -6.00 -2.01 7.04
C ASN A 280 -6.31 -3.20 7.97
N PRO A 281 -5.71 -4.38 7.71
CA PRO A 281 -5.78 -5.51 8.64
C PRO A 281 -5.11 -5.18 9.96
N ASP A 282 -5.84 -5.33 11.07
CA ASP A 282 -5.36 -5.11 12.43
C ASP A 282 -5.39 -6.43 13.21
N TYR A 283 -4.22 -7.01 13.45
CA TYR A 283 -4.09 -8.25 14.21
C TYR A 283 -4.26 -8.04 15.72
N ASP A 284 -3.98 -6.86 16.24
CA ASP A 284 -4.16 -6.55 17.67
C ASP A 284 -5.63 -6.45 18.05
N ALA A 285 -6.45 -5.92 17.14
CA ALA A 285 -7.91 -5.90 17.24
C ALA A 285 -8.55 -7.23 16.78
N GLY A 286 -7.74 -8.19 16.31
CA GLY A 286 -8.17 -9.47 15.76
C GLY A 286 -8.54 -10.53 16.79
N GLN A 287 -9.03 -11.65 16.31
CA GLN A 287 -9.39 -12.81 17.13
C GLN A 287 -8.36 -13.93 16.98
N THR A 288 -7.65 -14.25 18.05
CA THR A 288 -6.62 -15.30 18.07
C THR A 288 -7.18 -16.63 18.57
N THR A 289 -6.87 -17.70 17.83
CA THR A 289 -7.12 -19.09 18.22
C THR A 289 -5.80 -19.84 18.30
N ALA A 290 -5.57 -20.55 19.40
CA ALA A 290 -4.38 -21.37 19.59
C ALA A 290 -4.65 -22.84 19.25
N TYR A 291 -3.79 -23.46 18.44
CA TYR A 291 -3.83 -24.88 18.09
C TYR A 291 -2.56 -25.58 18.59
N ALA A 292 -2.71 -26.66 19.33
CA ALA A 292 -1.58 -27.51 19.74
C ALA A 292 -0.96 -28.17 18.52
N MET A 293 0.38 -28.13 18.42
CA MET A 293 1.12 -28.86 17.39
C MET A 293 1.51 -30.25 17.86
N THR A 294 1.59 -31.18 16.94
CA THR A 294 2.02 -32.56 17.21
C THR A 294 3.46 -32.77 16.74
N LYS A 295 4.32 -33.29 17.59
CA LYS A 295 5.65 -33.76 17.20
C LYS A 295 5.51 -35.03 16.35
N THR A 296 5.92 -34.99 15.09
CA THR A 296 5.74 -36.06 14.12
C THR A 296 6.99 -36.90 13.91
N GLY A 297 8.12 -36.46 14.40
CA GLY A 297 9.39 -37.18 14.32
C GLY A 297 10.59 -36.33 14.70
N THR A 298 11.76 -36.93 14.56
CA THR A 298 13.07 -36.27 14.69
C THR A 298 13.91 -36.69 13.48
N GLN A 299 14.45 -35.73 12.77
CA GLN A 299 15.28 -35.93 11.59
C GLN A 299 16.46 -34.94 11.61
N ASP A 300 17.67 -35.42 11.31
CA ASP A 300 18.89 -34.59 11.21
C ASP A 300 19.14 -33.71 12.43
N GLY A 301 18.87 -34.24 13.65
CA GLY A 301 19.04 -33.51 14.90
C GLY A 301 17.95 -32.45 15.18
N ARG A 302 16.83 -32.47 14.44
CA ARG A 302 15.70 -31.57 14.63
C ARG A 302 14.41 -32.31 14.89
N ASP A 303 13.60 -31.80 15.80
CA ASP A 303 12.24 -32.23 16.05
C ASP A 303 11.28 -31.56 15.03
N LEU A 304 10.45 -32.37 14.40
CA LEU A 304 9.47 -31.91 13.41
C LEU A 304 8.08 -31.81 14.04
N TRP A 305 7.50 -30.63 13.97
CA TRP A 305 6.17 -30.32 14.48
C TRP A 305 5.20 -30.04 13.35
N THR A 306 3.97 -30.52 13.49
CA THR A 306 2.93 -30.34 12.46
C THR A 306 1.61 -29.98 13.11
N VAL A 307 0.85 -29.09 12.47
CA VAL A 307 -0.53 -28.75 12.81
C VAL A 307 -1.36 -28.63 11.54
N THR A 308 -2.60 -29.10 11.60
CA THR A 308 -3.60 -28.89 10.54
C THR A 308 -4.80 -28.18 11.15
N PHE A 309 -5.25 -27.10 10.53
CA PHE A 309 -6.44 -26.34 10.91
C PHE A 309 -7.26 -25.99 9.68
N THR A 310 -8.51 -25.56 9.88
CA THR A 310 -9.41 -25.22 8.79
C THR A 310 -10.07 -23.88 9.09
N PRO A 311 -9.67 -22.77 8.41
CA PRO A 311 -10.33 -21.49 8.56
C PRO A 311 -11.77 -21.58 8.03
N LYS A 312 -12.74 -21.09 8.82
CA LYS A 312 -14.18 -21.23 8.53
C LYS A 312 -14.78 -20.02 7.82
N THR A 313 -14.09 -18.90 7.85
CA THR A 313 -14.55 -17.64 7.25
C THR A 313 -13.42 -17.00 6.47
N TYR A 314 -13.74 -16.32 5.38
CA TYR A 314 -12.78 -15.54 4.61
C TYR A 314 -12.27 -14.32 5.38
N GLY A 315 -11.17 -13.76 4.95
CA GLY A 315 -10.49 -12.58 5.52
C GLY A 315 -8.98 -12.76 5.60
N ILE A 316 -8.31 -11.80 6.19
CA ILE A 316 -6.87 -11.85 6.40
C ILE A 316 -6.57 -12.50 7.76
N TYR A 317 -5.77 -13.54 7.73
CA TYR A 317 -5.26 -14.22 8.91
C TYR A 317 -3.77 -14.00 9.01
N GLY A 318 -3.28 -13.92 10.25
CA GLY A 318 -1.87 -13.98 10.57
C GLY A 318 -1.59 -15.20 11.44
N TYR A 319 -0.42 -15.80 11.29
CA TYR A 319 -0.02 -16.89 12.16
C TYR A 319 1.41 -16.77 12.64
N LYS A 320 1.68 -17.29 13.81
CA LYS A 320 3.00 -17.46 14.41
C LYS A 320 3.00 -18.66 15.36
N PHE A 321 4.18 -19.11 15.77
CA PHE A 321 4.33 -20.26 16.62
C PHE A 321 4.75 -19.83 18.03
N LEU A 322 4.13 -20.41 19.06
CA LEU A 322 4.47 -20.20 20.45
C LEU A 322 5.14 -21.48 20.99
N LEU A 323 6.38 -21.37 21.43
CA LEU A 323 7.24 -22.48 21.84
C LEU A 323 7.44 -22.46 23.35
N ASN A 324 7.19 -23.59 24.02
CA ASN A 324 7.23 -23.77 25.47
C ASN A 324 6.43 -22.72 26.27
N ASP A 325 5.43 -22.08 25.65
CA ASP A 325 4.70 -20.95 26.20
C ASP A 325 5.59 -19.73 26.56
N THR A 326 6.78 -19.63 25.95
CA THR A 326 7.82 -18.63 26.29
C THR A 326 8.22 -17.75 25.11
N LYS A 327 8.59 -18.35 23.98
CA LYS A 327 9.10 -17.62 22.80
C LYS A 327 8.16 -17.75 21.60
N GLU A 328 8.07 -16.68 20.85
CA GLU A 328 7.34 -16.63 19.59
C GLU A 328 8.30 -16.76 18.41
N TYR A 329 7.97 -17.64 17.45
CA TYR A 329 8.59 -17.65 16.13
C TYR A 329 7.57 -17.14 15.12
N GLY A 330 7.87 -16.05 14.48
CA GLY A 330 6.99 -15.38 13.51
C GLY A 330 7.78 -14.77 12.36
N ASP A 331 7.08 -14.03 11.51
CA ASP A 331 7.66 -13.37 10.36
C ASP A 331 8.74 -12.36 10.77
N ASP A 332 9.74 -12.21 9.92
CA ASP A 332 10.84 -11.26 10.13
C ASP A 332 10.53 -9.90 9.46
N THR A 333 11.55 -9.09 9.23
CA THR A 333 11.41 -7.79 8.59
C THR A 333 11.14 -7.84 7.08
N LYS A 334 11.44 -8.97 6.42
CA LYS A 334 11.27 -9.13 4.95
C LYS A 334 9.85 -9.45 4.53
N THR A 335 8.98 -9.87 5.42
CA THR A 335 7.59 -10.25 5.15
C THR A 335 7.47 -11.50 4.26
N GLY A 336 7.27 -12.65 4.89
CA GLY A 336 7.21 -13.95 4.23
C GLY A 336 8.58 -14.63 4.06
N GLY A 337 8.58 -15.91 3.75
CA GLY A 337 9.78 -16.74 3.76
C GLY A 337 10.09 -17.27 5.16
N THR A 338 11.34 -17.17 5.57
CA THR A 338 11.78 -17.57 6.92
C THR A 338 11.42 -16.51 7.97
N GLY A 339 11.39 -16.90 9.23
CA GLY A 339 11.05 -16.04 10.35
C GLY A 339 12.16 -15.87 11.38
N GLU A 340 11.80 -15.21 12.48
CA GLU A 340 12.68 -14.96 13.62
C GLU A 340 12.05 -15.43 14.95
N LEU A 341 12.91 -15.78 15.91
CA LEU A 341 12.52 -16.16 17.26
C LEU A 341 12.72 -14.99 18.22
N LYS A 342 11.65 -14.58 18.90
CA LYS A 342 11.66 -13.53 19.93
C LYS A 342 10.89 -13.96 21.17
N LEU A 343 11.09 -13.29 22.30
CA LEU A 343 10.24 -13.45 23.48
C LEU A 343 8.79 -13.03 23.19
N ARG A 344 8.62 -11.95 22.44
CA ARG A 344 7.31 -11.41 22.01
C ARG A 344 7.49 -10.45 20.85
N GLY A 345 6.39 -10.04 20.26
CA GLY A 345 6.37 -8.96 19.24
C GLY A 345 6.91 -9.39 17.89
N THR A 346 6.95 -10.70 17.60
CA THR A 346 7.17 -11.17 16.24
C THR A 346 5.99 -10.76 15.35
N LYS A 347 6.26 -10.46 14.09
CA LYS A 347 5.19 -10.27 13.10
C LYS A 347 4.47 -11.59 12.84
N ASN A 348 3.30 -11.50 12.25
CA ASN A 348 2.57 -12.67 11.79
C ASN A 348 2.96 -12.99 10.35
N PHE A 349 3.15 -14.25 10.00
CA PHE A 349 3.07 -14.72 8.62
C PHE A 349 1.64 -14.56 8.12
N GLN A 350 1.44 -13.99 6.94
CA GLN A 350 0.09 -13.79 6.40
C GLN A 350 -0.47 -15.08 5.79
N LEU A 351 -1.78 -15.30 6.01
CA LEU A 351 -2.59 -16.29 5.34
C LEU A 351 -3.88 -15.62 4.87
N THR A 352 -4.00 -15.40 3.58
CA THR A 352 -5.23 -14.91 2.97
C THR A 352 -6.21 -16.08 2.78
N VAL A 353 -7.41 -15.91 3.31
CA VAL A 353 -8.52 -16.85 3.12
C VAL A 353 -9.61 -16.13 2.34
N TYR A 354 -9.99 -16.68 1.19
CA TYR A 354 -11.00 -16.07 0.32
C TYR A 354 -12.32 -16.84 0.35
N GLU A 355 -13.41 -16.16 -0.03
CA GLU A 355 -14.76 -16.71 -0.08
C GLU A 355 -14.80 -17.92 -1.03
N LYS A 356 -15.45 -19.00 -0.57
CA LYS A 356 -15.64 -20.18 -1.41
C LYS A 356 -16.50 -19.86 -2.63
N GLY A 357 -15.97 -20.12 -3.82
CA GLY A 357 -16.63 -19.76 -5.07
C GLY A 357 -16.29 -18.37 -5.59
N TYR A 358 -15.30 -17.70 -5.00
CA TYR A 358 -14.79 -16.46 -5.54
C TYR A 358 -14.24 -16.63 -6.96
N GLU A 359 -14.89 -15.96 -7.90
CA GLU A 359 -14.53 -15.95 -9.31
C GLU A 359 -14.29 -14.52 -9.79
N THR A 360 -13.38 -14.37 -10.75
CA THR A 360 -13.01 -13.11 -11.39
C THR A 360 -13.31 -13.19 -12.90
N PRO A 361 -13.49 -12.05 -13.60
CA PRO A 361 -13.87 -12.06 -15.01
C PRO A 361 -12.82 -12.69 -15.93
N ASP A 362 -13.17 -13.72 -16.67
CA ASP A 362 -12.23 -14.41 -17.56
C ASP A 362 -11.64 -13.54 -18.67
N TRP A 363 -12.39 -12.55 -19.17
CA TRP A 363 -11.90 -11.65 -20.21
C TRP A 363 -10.73 -10.78 -19.73
N ALA A 364 -10.73 -10.38 -18.44
CA ALA A 364 -9.69 -9.52 -17.87
C ALA A 364 -8.34 -10.24 -17.81
N LYS A 365 -8.32 -11.56 -17.55
CA LYS A 365 -7.09 -12.38 -17.53
C LYS A 365 -6.34 -12.36 -18.87
N GLU A 366 -7.08 -12.27 -19.97
CA GLU A 366 -6.53 -12.26 -21.33
C GLU A 366 -6.29 -10.85 -21.88
N ALA A 367 -6.84 -9.83 -21.24
CA ALA A 367 -6.79 -8.48 -21.74
C ALA A 367 -5.38 -7.89 -21.74
N VAL A 368 -5.12 -7.05 -22.74
CA VAL A 368 -4.07 -6.04 -22.75
C VAL A 368 -4.76 -4.70 -22.70
N CYS A 369 -4.59 -4.01 -21.59
CA CYS A 369 -5.27 -2.76 -21.29
C CYS A 369 -4.46 -1.54 -21.77
N TYR A 370 -5.16 -0.45 -22.04
CA TYR A 370 -4.55 0.83 -22.40
C TYR A 370 -5.21 1.93 -21.59
N GLN A 371 -4.45 2.59 -20.73
CA GLN A 371 -4.95 3.70 -19.93
C GLN A 371 -4.96 4.98 -20.75
N ILE A 372 -6.09 5.69 -20.77
CA ILE A 372 -6.27 6.96 -21.49
C ILE A 372 -6.65 8.07 -20.51
N PHE A 373 -5.88 9.15 -20.51
CA PHE A 373 -6.27 10.44 -19.96
C PHE A 373 -7.00 11.23 -21.05
N PRO A 374 -8.35 11.36 -20.99
CA PRO A 374 -9.16 11.78 -22.15
C PRO A 374 -8.72 13.09 -22.77
N ASP A 375 -8.50 14.13 -21.96
CA ASP A 375 -8.11 15.47 -22.40
C ASP A 375 -6.80 15.51 -23.22
N ARG A 376 -5.95 14.47 -23.08
CA ARG A 376 -4.57 14.44 -23.62
C ARG A 376 -4.36 13.40 -24.72
N PHE A 377 -5.39 12.66 -25.14
CA PHE A 377 -5.22 11.57 -26.10
C PHE A 377 -5.44 12.00 -27.54
N PHE A 378 -6.60 12.55 -27.90
CA PHE A 378 -6.90 13.07 -29.23
C PHE A 378 -8.15 13.96 -29.21
N ASN A 379 -8.07 15.13 -29.82
CA ASN A 379 -9.20 16.04 -30.05
C ASN A 379 -9.97 15.63 -31.32
N GLY A 380 -11.15 15.07 -31.12
CA GLY A 380 -12.01 14.56 -32.21
C GLY A 380 -13.16 15.45 -32.58
N ASP A 381 -13.63 16.30 -31.67
CA ASP A 381 -14.71 17.25 -31.85
C ASP A 381 -14.31 18.62 -31.29
N LYS A 382 -13.87 19.52 -32.17
CA LYS A 382 -13.46 20.87 -31.78
C LYS A 382 -14.61 21.78 -31.31
N THR A 383 -15.86 21.35 -31.45
CA THR A 383 -17.01 22.15 -31.03
C THR A 383 -17.21 22.15 -29.50
N ASN A 384 -16.65 21.17 -28.82
CA ASN A 384 -16.69 21.06 -27.37
C ASN A 384 -15.46 21.70 -26.66
N ASP A 385 -14.44 22.15 -27.40
CA ASP A 385 -13.22 22.76 -26.82
C ASP A 385 -13.52 23.98 -25.93
N THR A 386 -14.63 24.67 -26.16
CA THR A 386 -15.04 25.88 -25.42
C THR A 386 -16.36 25.68 -24.69
N ALA A 387 -16.60 24.49 -24.16
CA ALA A 387 -17.86 24.12 -23.50
C ALA A 387 -18.16 24.96 -22.24
N ARG A 388 -17.13 25.51 -21.60
CA ARG A 388 -17.25 26.43 -20.46
C ARG A 388 -16.03 27.33 -20.34
N ASP A 389 -16.21 28.51 -19.69
CA ASP A 389 -15.14 29.49 -19.48
C ASP A 389 -14.53 29.42 -18.07
N THR A 390 -15.15 28.69 -17.15
CA THR A 390 -14.69 28.56 -15.77
C THR A 390 -14.45 27.11 -15.37
N ALA A 391 -13.33 26.88 -14.70
CA ALA A 391 -12.99 25.64 -14.04
C ALA A 391 -13.68 25.56 -12.66
N ARG A 392 -12.97 25.72 -11.54
CA ARG A 392 -13.51 25.71 -10.18
C ARG A 392 -13.91 27.12 -9.74
N GLY A 393 -15.10 27.30 -9.18
CA GLY A 393 -15.55 28.62 -8.72
C GLY A 393 -15.49 29.68 -9.81
N SER A 394 -14.59 30.67 -9.66
CA SER A 394 -14.32 31.73 -10.65
C SER A 394 -13.00 31.54 -11.41
N GLN A 395 -12.31 30.43 -11.21
CA GLN A 395 -11.04 30.14 -11.92
C GLN A 395 -11.30 30.05 -13.43
N PRO A 396 -10.50 30.71 -14.27
CA PRO A 396 -10.69 30.62 -15.72
C PRO A 396 -10.21 29.26 -16.24
N VAL A 397 -10.85 28.78 -17.30
CA VAL A 397 -10.33 27.67 -18.11
C VAL A 397 -9.18 28.19 -18.99
N GLN A 398 -8.05 27.49 -18.97
CA GLN A 398 -6.91 27.72 -19.85
C GLN A 398 -6.98 26.78 -21.05
N HIS A 399 -7.36 27.29 -22.23
CA HIS A 399 -7.33 26.51 -23.46
C HIS A 399 -5.90 26.44 -24.02
N ARG A 400 -5.37 25.20 -24.17
CA ARG A 400 -4.00 24.95 -24.63
C ARG A 400 -3.97 24.41 -26.06
N ALA A 401 -2.93 24.75 -26.80
CA ALA A 401 -2.65 24.08 -28.06
C ALA A 401 -2.15 22.66 -27.82
N TRP A 402 -2.39 21.73 -28.71
CA TRP A 402 -1.99 20.32 -28.58
C TRP A 402 -0.50 20.11 -28.33
N THR A 403 0.33 21.04 -28.77
CA THR A 403 1.80 21.00 -28.64
C THR A 403 2.34 21.71 -27.40
N ASP A 404 1.47 22.34 -26.61
CA ASP A 404 1.89 22.99 -25.37
C ASP A 404 2.19 21.95 -24.30
N LEU A 405 2.95 22.36 -23.27
CA LEU A 405 3.20 21.52 -22.09
C LEU A 405 2.13 21.77 -21.03
N PRO A 406 1.82 20.75 -20.20
CA PRO A 406 0.93 20.93 -19.07
C PRO A 406 1.43 22.04 -18.13
N ALA A 407 0.49 22.83 -17.62
CA ALA A 407 0.77 23.91 -16.69
C ALA A 407 0.96 23.40 -15.26
N ASN A 408 1.90 24.00 -14.55
CA ASN A 408 2.19 23.71 -13.14
C ASN A 408 2.00 24.97 -12.28
N GLY A 409 0.92 25.69 -12.49
CA GLY A 409 0.62 26.97 -11.86
C GLY A 409 1.64 28.05 -12.19
N GLY A 410 1.70 29.10 -11.40
CA GLY A 410 2.58 30.28 -11.61
C GLY A 410 4.05 30.01 -11.89
N ALA A 411 4.53 28.79 -11.70
CA ALA A 411 5.90 28.38 -12.03
C ALA A 411 6.15 28.23 -13.54
N THR A 412 5.12 27.97 -14.35
CA THR A 412 5.27 27.62 -15.77
C THR A 412 4.51 28.51 -16.75
N ASP A 413 3.41 29.14 -16.34
CA ASP A 413 2.55 29.91 -17.26
C ASP A 413 2.09 31.29 -16.74
N GLY A 414 2.47 31.63 -15.48
CA GLY A 414 2.06 32.89 -14.83
C GLY A 414 0.62 32.89 -14.33
N ASP A 415 -0.09 31.79 -14.42
CA ASP A 415 -1.38 31.53 -13.80
C ASP A 415 -1.16 30.93 -12.41
N GLU A 416 -1.85 31.41 -11.38
CA GLU A 416 -1.74 30.89 -10.00
C GLU A 416 -2.46 29.55 -9.82
N TRP A 417 -3.24 29.11 -10.81
CA TRP A 417 -4.10 27.95 -10.72
C TRP A 417 -3.46 26.69 -11.32
N VAL A 418 -3.82 25.54 -10.78
CA VAL A 418 -3.41 24.23 -11.28
C VAL A 418 -4.63 23.46 -11.80
N CYS A 419 -4.41 22.52 -12.73
CA CYS A 419 -5.45 21.61 -13.25
C CYS A 419 -6.60 22.29 -14.01
N ASN A 420 -6.44 23.56 -14.43
CA ASN A 420 -7.41 24.34 -15.20
C ASN A 420 -7.05 24.45 -16.70
N ASP A 421 -5.97 23.79 -17.14
CA ASP A 421 -5.47 23.73 -18.52
C ASP A 421 -6.10 22.55 -19.27
N PHE A 422 -6.79 22.85 -20.39
CA PHE A 422 -7.48 21.87 -21.22
C PHE A 422 -6.94 21.87 -22.65
N PHE A 423 -6.70 20.66 -23.19
CA PHE A 423 -6.11 20.42 -24.52
C PHE A 423 -7.15 19.94 -25.55
N GLY A 424 -8.37 19.69 -25.13
CA GLY A 424 -9.48 19.38 -26.03
C GLY A 424 -9.57 17.92 -26.47
N GLY A 425 -8.83 17.00 -25.83
CA GLY A 425 -9.06 15.56 -26.06
C GLY A 425 -10.42 15.11 -25.53
N ASP A 426 -11.12 14.20 -26.26
CA ASP A 426 -12.51 13.88 -26.04
C ASP A 426 -12.89 12.42 -26.39
N LEU A 427 -14.13 12.00 -26.09
CA LEU A 427 -14.66 10.67 -26.40
C LEU A 427 -14.75 10.40 -27.91
N ALA A 428 -15.03 11.44 -28.70
CA ALA A 428 -15.06 11.36 -30.16
C ALA A 428 -13.67 11.07 -30.73
N GLY A 429 -12.64 11.70 -30.15
CA GLY A 429 -11.24 11.46 -30.48
C GLY A 429 -10.77 10.05 -30.17
N ILE A 430 -11.11 9.55 -28.97
CA ILE A 430 -10.83 8.16 -28.60
C ILE A 430 -11.48 7.22 -29.61
N THR A 431 -12.76 7.45 -29.94
CA THR A 431 -13.50 6.63 -30.92
C THR A 431 -12.79 6.62 -32.29
N GLN A 432 -12.28 7.78 -32.77
CA GLN A 432 -11.54 7.87 -34.01
C GLN A 432 -10.19 7.12 -33.99
N LYS A 433 -9.61 6.90 -32.82
CA LYS A 433 -8.32 6.24 -32.66
C LYS A 433 -8.42 4.75 -32.31
N LEU A 434 -9.60 4.17 -32.22
CA LEU A 434 -9.79 2.74 -31.90
C LEU A 434 -9.07 1.80 -32.89
N ASP A 435 -9.00 2.15 -34.19
CA ASP A 435 -8.24 1.34 -35.16
C ASP A 435 -6.73 1.36 -34.90
N HIS A 436 -6.19 2.45 -34.36
CA HIS A 436 -4.79 2.51 -33.93
C HIS A 436 -4.56 1.58 -32.76
N LEU A 437 -5.40 1.63 -31.73
CA LEU A 437 -5.31 0.77 -30.54
C LEU A 437 -5.49 -0.71 -30.90
N GLN A 438 -6.44 -1.03 -31.78
CA GLN A 438 -6.64 -2.40 -32.26
C GLN A 438 -5.40 -2.95 -33.00
N LYS A 439 -4.75 -2.11 -33.84
CA LYS A 439 -3.52 -2.47 -34.55
C LYS A 439 -2.32 -2.63 -33.63
N LEU A 440 -2.33 -1.97 -32.48
CA LEU A 440 -1.35 -2.14 -31.43
C LEU A 440 -1.58 -3.47 -30.67
N GLY A 441 -2.80 -4.01 -30.69
CA GLY A 441 -3.18 -5.25 -30.02
C GLY A 441 -3.92 -5.05 -28.69
N ILE A 442 -4.43 -3.84 -28.44
CA ILE A 442 -5.21 -3.49 -27.23
C ILE A 442 -6.57 -4.16 -27.27
N THR A 443 -7.01 -4.71 -26.14
CA THR A 443 -8.29 -5.40 -25.97
C THR A 443 -9.14 -4.84 -24.85
N ALA A 444 -8.59 -3.92 -24.03
CA ALA A 444 -9.36 -3.16 -23.04
C ALA A 444 -8.84 -1.72 -22.98
N ILE A 445 -9.72 -0.78 -22.66
CA ILE A 445 -9.35 0.61 -22.35
C ILE A 445 -9.74 0.89 -20.90
N TYR A 446 -8.80 1.41 -20.11
CA TYR A 446 -9.07 2.08 -18.86
C TYR A 446 -9.11 3.59 -19.11
N LEU A 447 -10.29 4.17 -18.93
CA LEU A 447 -10.55 5.59 -19.15
C LEU A 447 -10.53 6.31 -17.79
N ASN A 448 -9.63 7.29 -17.60
CA ASN A 448 -9.68 8.20 -16.46
C ASN A 448 -11.04 8.92 -16.38
N PRO A 449 -11.42 9.53 -15.24
CA PRO A 449 -12.79 9.96 -15.01
C PRO A 449 -13.37 10.80 -16.15
N ALA A 450 -14.63 10.54 -16.50
CA ALA A 450 -15.35 11.24 -17.56
C ALA A 450 -16.59 12.01 -17.04
N TYR A 451 -16.83 12.03 -15.73
CA TYR A 451 -17.90 12.83 -15.13
C TYR A 451 -17.68 14.32 -15.38
N SER A 452 -18.78 15.10 -15.37
CA SER A 452 -18.67 16.55 -15.21
C SER A 452 -17.84 16.87 -13.98
N ALA A 453 -16.80 17.70 -14.14
CA ALA A 453 -15.84 18.01 -13.10
C ALA A 453 -15.28 19.43 -13.29
N SER A 454 -14.56 19.96 -12.31
CA SER A 454 -13.95 21.27 -12.39
C SER A 454 -12.61 21.25 -13.10
N SER A 455 -11.79 20.23 -12.79
CA SER A 455 -10.43 20.08 -13.29
C SER A 455 -10.32 19.28 -14.58
N ASN A 456 -9.15 19.36 -15.22
CA ASN A 456 -8.80 18.58 -16.39
C ASN A 456 -8.66 17.07 -16.11
N HIS A 457 -8.34 16.69 -14.86
CA HIS A 457 -8.21 15.29 -14.43
C HIS A 457 -9.54 14.65 -14.02
N ARG A 458 -10.53 15.43 -13.66
CA ARG A 458 -11.91 15.02 -13.34
C ARG A 458 -12.08 14.15 -12.10
N TYR A 459 -11.11 14.14 -11.20
CA TYR A 459 -11.26 13.49 -9.89
C TYR A 459 -12.09 14.32 -8.91
N ASP A 460 -12.38 15.57 -9.23
CA ASP A 460 -13.26 16.48 -8.50
C ASP A 460 -14.66 16.54 -9.16
N ALA A 461 -15.35 15.39 -9.17
CA ALA A 461 -16.64 15.25 -9.83
C ALA A 461 -17.65 16.32 -9.39
N ARG A 462 -18.28 17.01 -10.33
CA ARG A 462 -19.39 17.94 -10.12
C ARG A 462 -20.74 17.24 -10.09
N ASP A 463 -20.91 16.26 -10.98
CA ASP A 463 -22.15 15.53 -11.13
C ASP A 463 -21.88 14.14 -11.72
N TYR A 464 -22.20 13.09 -10.97
CA TYR A 464 -22.07 11.71 -11.43
C TYR A 464 -23.09 11.32 -12.50
N GLY A 465 -24.15 12.11 -12.64
CA GLY A 465 -25.23 11.90 -13.63
C GLY A 465 -24.96 12.50 -15.00
N SER A 466 -23.78 13.10 -15.24
CA SER A 466 -23.44 13.75 -16.51
C SER A 466 -21.99 13.50 -16.95
N ILE A 467 -21.76 13.46 -18.25
CA ILE A 467 -20.40 13.49 -18.84
C ILE A 467 -19.91 14.94 -18.82
N ASP A 468 -18.58 15.12 -18.64
CA ASP A 468 -17.97 16.44 -18.74
C ASP A 468 -18.16 17.01 -20.14
N PRO A 469 -18.70 18.25 -20.28
CA PRO A 469 -19.00 18.84 -21.57
C PRO A 469 -17.79 18.97 -22.50
N PHE A 470 -16.57 19.06 -21.99
CA PHE A 470 -15.34 19.01 -22.80
C PHE A 470 -15.07 17.64 -23.40
N LEU A 471 -15.68 16.57 -22.87
CA LEU A 471 -15.52 15.20 -23.40
C LEU A 471 -16.66 14.80 -24.35
N GLY A 472 -17.78 15.50 -24.33
CA GLY A 472 -18.98 15.16 -25.09
C GLY A 472 -20.18 14.85 -24.19
N ASP A 473 -20.99 13.88 -24.59
CA ASP A 473 -22.19 13.45 -23.84
C ASP A 473 -22.31 11.91 -23.76
N PHE A 474 -23.41 11.42 -23.17
CA PHE A 474 -23.65 9.98 -23.07
C PHE A 474 -23.78 9.27 -24.42
N LYS A 475 -24.18 9.98 -25.51
CA LYS A 475 -24.23 9.37 -26.86
C LYS A 475 -22.83 9.12 -27.40
N ASP A 476 -21.88 9.99 -27.06
CA ASP A 476 -20.48 9.78 -27.43
C ASP A 476 -19.88 8.60 -26.67
N LEU A 477 -20.21 8.44 -25.38
CA LEU A 477 -19.82 7.27 -24.58
C LEU A 477 -20.44 5.98 -25.13
N GLU A 478 -21.74 5.96 -25.41
CA GLU A 478 -22.44 4.81 -26.02
C GLU A 478 -21.83 4.46 -27.39
N LYS A 479 -21.49 5.46 -28.21
CA LYS A 479 -20.83 5.27 -29.49
C LYS A 479 -19.43 4.66 -29.31
N LEU A 480 -18.65 5.18 -28.39
CA LEU A 480 -17.33 4.63 -28.06
C LEU A 480 -17.47 3.16 -27.65
N ALA A 481 -18.32 2.85 -26.67
CA ALA A 481 -18.56 1.49 -26.17
C ALA A 481 -19.04 0.54 -27.30
N ALA A 482 -19.95 1.00 -28.15
CA ALA A 482 -20.45 0.22 -29.30
C ALA A 482 -19.35 -0.08 -30.33
N GLU A 483 -18.48 0.89 -30.62
CA GLU A 483 -17.35 0.70 -31.53
C GLU A 483 -16.26 -0.19 -30.92
N MET A 484 -16.04 -0.12 -29.60
CA MET A 484 -15.16 -1.03 -28.85
C MET A 484 -15.69 -2.46 -28.89
N LYS A 485 -16.99 -2.66 -28.62
CA LYS A 485 -17.65 -3.98 -28.71
C LYS A 485 -17.46 -4.64 -30.09
N LYS A 486 -17.62 -3.88 -31.18
CA LYS A 486 -17.40 -4.40 -32.56
C LYS A 486 -15.97 -4.92 -32.75
N ARG A 487 -15.02 -4.42 -32.01
CA ARG A 487 -13.59 -4.81 -32.04
C ARG A 487 -13.22 -5.84 -30.99
N GLY A 488 -14.18 -6.31 -30.19
CA GLY A 488 -13.93 -7.23 -29.07
C GLY A 488 -13.15 -6.57 -27.94
N MET A 489 -13.32 -5.26 -27.76
CA MET A 489 -12.66 -4.50 -26.69
C MET A 489 -13.61 -4.23 -25.52
N HIS A 490 -13.06 -4.13 -24.32
CA HIS A 490 -13.76 -3.80 -23.08
C HIS A 490 -13.45 -2.39 -22.60
N LEU A 491 -14.44 -1.71 -22.00
CA LEU A 491 -14.30 -0.37 -21.43
C LEU A 491 -14.36 -0.42 -19.91
N ILE A 492 -13.26 -0.06 -19.26
CA ILE A 492 -13.17 0.14 -17.81
C ILE A 492 -13.17 1.65 -17.58
N MET A 493 -14.02 2.14 -16.70
CA MET A 493 -14.10 3.56 -16.37
C MET A 493 -13.65 3.82 -14.93
N ASP A 494 -13.12 5.01 -14.67
CA ASP A 494 -12.72 5.46 -13.35
C ASP A 494 -13.92 5.94 -12.54
N GLY A 495 -14.06 5.40 -11.34
CA GLY A 495 -15.13 5.71 -10.39
C GLY A 495 -14.57 6.36 -9.12
N VAL A 496 -14.83 7.66 -8.97
CA VAL A 496 -14.37 8.45 -7.81
C VAL A 496 -15.53 8.58 -6.83
N TYR A 497 -15.57 7.76 -5.79
CA TYR A 497 -16.69 7.72 -4.85
C TYR A 497 -16.29 7.99 -3.39
N ASN A 498 -15.04 8.35 -3.12
CA ASN A 498 -14.59 8.81 -1.83
C ASN A 498 -15.00 10.28 -1.56
N HIS A 499 -14.90 11.11 -2.59
CA HIS A 499 -15.11 12.56 -2.50
C HIS A 499 -15.75 13.13 -3.77
N VAL A 500 -16.18 14.37 -3.70
CA VAL A 500 -16.65 15.18 -4.83
C VAL A 500 -15.90 16.52 -4.86
N GLY A 501 -16.03 17.25 -5.97
CA GLY A 501 -15.57 18.62 -6.02
C GLY A 501 -16.35 19.54 -5.08
N ASP A 502 -15.70 20.54 -4.48
CA ASP A 502 -16.38 21.57 -3.69
C ASP A 502 -17.34 22.42 -4.57
N ASP A 503 -17.13 22.41 -5.88
CA ASP A 503 -17.96 23.01 -6.94
C ASP A 503 -19.00 22.02 -7.52
N SER A 504 -19.32 20.94 -6.78
CA SER A 504 -20.29 19.93 -7.19
C SER A 504 -21.72 20.33 -6.84
N VAL A 505 -22.72 19.78 -7.55
CA VAL A 505 -24.16 19.95 -7.21
C VAL A 505 -24.48 19.43 -5.81
N TYR A 506 -23.71 18.49 -5.29
CA TYR A 506 -23.91 17.89 -3.96
C TYR A 506 -23.43 18.79 -2.83
N PHE A 507 -22.31 19.49 -3.04
CA PHE A 507 -21.66 20.34 -2.05
C PHE A 507 -22.00 21.81 -2.24
N ASP A 508 -21.87 22.32 -3.46
CA ASP A 508 -22.18 23.68 -3.93
C ASP A 508 -21.64 24.81 -3.05
N ARG A 509 -20.32 24.87 -2.96
CA ARG A 509 -19.64 25.94 -2.22
C ARG A 509 -19.92 27.33 -2.80
N TYR A 510 -20.22 27.43 -4.09
CA TYR A 510 -20.31 28.69 -4.83
C TYR A 510 -21.75 29.13 -5.18
N GLY A 511 -22.76 28.38 -4.75
CA GLY A 511 -24.18 28.71 -4.98
C GLY A 511 -24.55 28.76 -6.47
N LYS A 512 -24.05 27.79 -7.26
CA LYS A 512 -24.22 27.77 -8.71
C LYS A 512 -25.44 27.01 -9.19
N TYR A 513 -25.99 26.13 -8.37
CA TYR A 513 -27.02 25.20 -8.79
C TYR A 513 -28.40 25.57 -8.26
N PRO A 514 -29.48 25.22 -8.98
CA PRO A 514 -30.83 25.46 -8.50
C PRO A 514 -31.26 24.51 -7.38
N THR A 515 -30.49 23.46 -7.15
CA THR A 515 -30.67 22.50 -6.05
C THR A 515 -29.68 22.78 -4.97
N VAL A 516 -30.14 22.94 -3.73
CA VAL A 516 -29.33 23.31 -2.57
C VAL A 516 -28.26 22.25 -2.30
N GLY A 517 -27.00 22.65 -2.32
CA GLY A 517 -25.87 21.83 -1.89
C GLY A 517 -25.61 21.90 -0.38
N ALA A 518 -24.78 20.96 0.10
CA ALA A 518 -24.49 20.86 1.54
C ALA A 518 -23.82 22.13 2.10
N TYR A 519 -22.81 22.64 1.43
CA TYR A 519 -22.09 23.82 1.89
C TYR A 519 -22.97 25.06 1.91
N GLU A 520 -23.78 25.28 0.88
CA GLU A 520 -24.73 26.39 0.80
C GLU A 520 -25.73 26.34 1.96
N PHE A 521 -26.30 25.15 2.26
CA PHE A 521 -27.24 24.96 3.36
C PHE A 521 -26.61 25.23 4.73
N TRP A 522 -25.48 24.59 5.01
CA TRP A 522 -24.81 24.71 6.32
C TRP A 522 -24.20 26.10 6.54
N SER A 523 -23.69 26.75 5.51
CA SER A 523 -23.22 28.14 5.61
C SER A 523 -24.35 29.09 6.00
N ARG A 524 -25.54 28.92 5.40
CA ARG A 524 -26.73 29.71 5.75
C ARG A 524 -27.16 29.46 7.20
N ILE A 525 -27.10 28.24 7.69
CA ILE A 525 -27.39 27.87 9.09
C ILE A 525 -26.44 28.57 10.03
N TYR A 526 -25.14 28.48 9.79
CA TYR A 526 -24.13 29.09 10.65
C TYR A 526 -24.18 30.62 10.64
N ASP A 527 -24.49 31.24 9.53
CA ASP A 527 -24.75 32.66 9.46
C ASP A 527 -25.95 33.07 10.34
N LEU A 528 -27.03 32.30 10.35
CA LEU A 528 -28.20 32.52 11.18
C LEU A 528 -27.92 32.30 12.68
N GLU A 529 -27.16 31.28 13.02
CA GLU A 529 -26.71 31.03 14.39
C GLU A 529 -25.84 32.20 14.89
N ASN A 530 -24.83 32.61 14.11
CA ASN A 530 -23.86 33.59 14.48
C ASN A 530 -24.42 35.03 14.51
N THR A 531 -25.38 35.35 13.62
CA THR A 531 -25.92 36.73 13.52
C THR A 531 -27.22 36.93 14.27
N LYS A 532 -28.06 35.88 14.41
CA LYS A 532 -29.38 36.00 15.07
C LYS A 532 -29.47 35.21 16.37
N GLY A 533 -28.42 34.44 16.74
CA GLY A 533 -28.42 33.64 17.97
C GLY A 533 -29.45 32.50 17.96
N LEU A 534 -29.82 31.98 16.77
CA LEU A 534 -30.78 30.91 16.67
C LEU A 534 -30.12 29.58 17.11
N THR A 535 -30.91 28.68 17.64
CA THR A 535 -30.48 27.30 17.81
C THR A 535 -30.37 26.61 16.46
N GLU A 536 -29.58 25.54 16.35
CA GLU A 536 -29.38 24.77 15.10
C GLU A 536 -30.73 24.38 14.47
N ALA A 537 -31.66 23.89 15.26
CA ALA A 537 -32.98 23.49 14.76
C ALA A 537 -33.80 24.69 14.20
N GLN A 538 -33.72 25.86 14.85
CA GLN A 538 -34.33 27.08 14.36
C GLN A 538 -33.64 27.61 13.10
N ALA A 539 -32.31 27.60 13.10
CA ALA A 539 -31.49 28.02 11.96
C ALA A 539 -31.75 27.13 10.73
N LYS A 540 -31.83 25.80 10.90
CA LYS A 540 -32.17 24.86 9.82
C LYS A 540 -33.54 25.17 9.20
N ALA A 541 -34.54 25.37 10.04
CA ALA A 541 -35.90 25.67 9.55
C ALA A 541 -35.96 27.02 8.82
N GLU A 542 -35.28 28.04 9.33
CA GLU A 542 -35.23 29.37 8.70
C GLU A 542 -34.37 29.37 7.43
N ALA A 543 -33.23 28.67 7.41
CA ALA A 543 -32.40 28.52 6.24
C ALA A 543 -33.17 27.84 5.07
N LYS A 544 -33.85 26.74 5.36
CA LYS A 544 -34.69 26.07 4.39
C LYS A 544 -35.75 26.99 3.80
N LYS A 545 -36.48 27.71 4.67
CA LYS A 545 -37.51 28.66 4.23
C LYS A 545 -36.94 29.80 3.35
N GLN A 546 -35.73 30.31 3.68
CA GLN A 546 -35.06 31.34 2.88
C GLN A 546 -34.66 30.82 1.49
N LEU A 547 -34.01 29.67 1.44
CA LEU A 547 -33.56 29.04 0.18
C LEU A 547 -34.76 28.68 -0.73
N GLU A 548 -35.85 28.15 -0.17
CA GLU A 548 -37.10 27.89 -0.92
C GLU A 548 -37.74 29.19 -1.45
N ALA A 549 -37.70 30.29 -0.66
CA ALA A 549 -38.18 31.60 -1.09
C ALA A 549 -37.30 32.24 -2.18
N GLU A 550 -36.03 31.91 -2.23
CA GLU A 550 -35.09 32.29 -3.30
C GLU A 550 -35.28 31.43 -4.58
N GLY A 551 -36.19 30.45 -4.56
CA GLY A 551 -36.53 29.59 -5.69
C GLY A 551 -35.69 28.32 -5.80
N GLN A 552 -34.90 28.01 -4.79
CA GLN A 552 -34.11 26.79 -4.78
C GLN A 552 -34.91 25.58 -4.32
N THR A 553 -34.47 24.39 -4.73
CA THR A 553 -35.10 23.10 -4.38
C THR A 553 -34.15 22.24 -3.59
N PHE A 554 -34.68 21.38 -2.72
CA PHE A 554 -33.87 20.40 -2.00
C PHE A 554 -33.91 19.06 -2.73
N SER A 555 -32.74 18.38 -2.75
CA SER A 555 -32.67 17.04 -3.34
C SER A 555 -33.48 16.01 -2.54
N PRO A 556 -34.19 15.10 -3.20
CA PRO A 556 -34.83 13.97 -2.52
C PRO A 556 -33.83 13.00 -1.88
N TRP A 557 -32.53 13.13 -2.20
CA TRP A 557 -31.45 12.35 -1.65
C TRP A 557 -30.82 12.94 -0.40
N HIS A 558 -31.23 14.11 0.02
CA HIS A 558 -30.77 14.80 1.23
C HIS A 558 -29.22 14.93 1.30
N TRP A 559 -28.58 15.26 0.20
CA TRP A 559 -27.11 15.39 0.11
C TRP A 559 -26.54 16.50 0.99
N GLU A 560 -27.37 17.42 1.47
CA GLU A 560 -27.00 18.39 2.51
C GLU A 560 -26.52 17.74 3.81
N ASN A 561 -26.73 16.43 3.98
CA ASN A 561 -26.31 15.66 5.15
C ASN A 561 -25.08 14.76 4.90
N TRP A 562 -24.49 14.74 3.73
CA TRP A 562 -23.43 13.77 3.37
C TRP A 562 -22.01 14.21 3.75
N PHE A 563 -21.82 15.45 4.22
CA PHE A 563 -20.50 16.07 4.44
C PHE A 563 -20.36 16.59 5.86
N ASP A 564 -19.12 16.70 6.34
CA ASP A 564 -18.81 17.36 7.59
C ASP A 564 -18.40 18.81 7.34
N ILE A 565 -19.20 19.75 7.81
CA ILE A 565 -18.99 21.20 7.70
C ILE A 565 -19.15 21.78 9.09
N TRP A 566 -18.28 22.73 9.47
CA TRP A 566 -18.19 23.23 10.83
C TRP A 566 -18.45 24.74 10.95
N ASN A 567 -19.08 25.15 12.06
CA ASN A 567 -19.30 26.57 12.40
C ASN A 567 -18.00 27.24 12.87
N ARG A 568 -16.99 27.26 12.01
CA ARG A 568 -15.73 27.98 12.16
C ARG A 568 -15.23 28.48 10.82
N ARG A 569 -14.54 29.64 10.80
CA ARG A 569 -13.99 30.19 9.55
C ARG A 569 -12.58 29.68 9.29
N ALA A 570 -12.29 29.44 8.02
CA ALA A 570 -10.99 29.08 7.47
C ALA A 570 -10.73 29.87 6.19
N ASN A 571 -9.49 29.82 5.69
CA ASN A 571 -9.11 30.40 4.41
C ASN A 571 -8.41 29.37 3.56
N ASP A 572 -8.63 29.45 2.26
CA ASP A 572 -7.89 28.70 1.24
C ASP A 572 -7.60 29.60 0.04
N GLU A 573 -7.15 29.04 -1.06
CA GLU A 573 -6.85 29.74 -2.32
C GLU A 573 -8.07 30.44 -2.96
N MET A 574 -9.29 30.02 -2.61
CA MET A 574 -10.56 30.63 -3.06
C MET A 574 -11.10 31.67 -2.09
N GLY A 575 -10.40 31.94 -0.97
CA GLY A 575 -10.77 32.94 0.02
C GLY A 575 -11.37 32.37 1.31
N GLU A 576 -12.06 33.26 2.07
CA GLU A 576 -12.67 32.88 3.34
C GLU A 576 -13.85 31.91 3.13
N LYS A 577 -13.91 30.88 3.97
CA LYS A 577 -14.97 29.87 3.95
C LYS A 577 -15.39 29.47 5.37
N TYR A 578 -16.56 28.81 5.53
CA TYR A 578 -16.74 27.91 6.64
C TYR A 578 -15.87 26.68 6.42
N ASP A 579 -15.26 26.21 7.49
CA ASP A 579 -14.37 25.06 7.44
C ASP A 579 -15.16 23.77 7.24
N TYR A 580 -14.56 22.81 6.52
CA TYR A 580 -15.14 21.50 6.26
C TYR A 580 -14.05 20.45 6.14
N HIS A 581 -14.43 19.19 6.29
CA HIS A 581 -13.53 18.08 6.03
C HIS A 581 -13.12 18.10 4.55
N ASP A 582 -11.82 18.18 4.30
CA ASP A 582 -11.24 18.12 2.98
C ASP A 582 -10.32 16.90 2.86
N TRP A 583 -10.21 16.34 1.66
CA TRP A 583 -9.37 15.18 1.42
C TRP A 583 -7.90 15.58 1.42
N GLN A 584 -7.16 15.09 2.43
CA GLN A 584 -5.70 15.28 2.57
C GLN A 584 -5.25 16.76 2.48
N GLY A 585 -6.08 17.70 2.91
CA GLY A 585 -5.78 19.13 2.88
C GLY A 585 -6.10 19.83 1.55
N TYR A 586 -6.71 19.13 0.59
CA TYR A 586 -7.17 19.70 -0.68
C TYR A 586 -8.59 20.24 -0.54
N SER A 587 -8.72 21.56 -0.32
CA SER A 587 -10.03 22.22 -0.15
C SER A 587 -10.97 22.09 -1.36
N SER A 588 -10.45 21.67 -2.52
CA SER A 588 -11.26 21.39 -3.71
C SER A 588 -12.02 20.06 -3.65
N LEU A 589 -11.68 19.18 -2.68
CA LEU A 589 -12.19 17.81 -2.61
C LEU A 589 -12.88 17.59 -1.26
N ALA A 590 -14.21 17.44 -1.28
CA ALA A 590 -15.04 17.20 -0.11
C ALA A 590 -15.39 15.70 0.01
N PRO A 591 -14.84 14.96 1.01
CA PRO A 591 -15.15 13.57 1.23
C PRO A 591 -16.58 13.37 1.73
N PHE A 592 -17.22 12.27 1.32
CA PHE A 592 -18.42 11.77 1.97
C PHE A 592 -18.08 11.23 3.36
N ARG A 593 -19.02 11.31 4.29
CA ARG A 593 -18.83 10.74 5.62
C ARG A 593 -18.95 9.23 5.59
N ASP A 594 -18.02 8.52 6.24
CA ASP A 594 -18.00 7.05 6.32
C ASP A 594 -19.34 6.45 6.78
N LYS A 595 -20.01 7.10 7.74
CA LYS A 595 -21.28 6.64 8.30
C LYS A 595 -22.46 6.68 7.32
N ASP A 596 -22.34 7.42 6.22
CA ASP A 596 -23.38 7.56 5.21
C ASP A 596 -23.22 6.54 4.07
N PHE A 597 -22.09 5.82 4.02
CA PHE A 597 -21.93 4.67 3.13
C PHE A 597 -22.69 3.45 3.65
N PRO A 598 -23.23 2.60 2.74
CA PRO A 598 -23.77 1.30 3.10
C PRO A 598 -22.76 0.41 3.81
N GLY A 599 -23.15 -0.11 4.98
CA GLY A 599 -22.34 -1.08 5.72
C GLY A 599 -22.64 -2.54 5.38
N TYR A 600 -21.97 -3.47 6.04
CA TYR A 600 -22.24 -4.91 5.93
C TYR A 600 -23.59 -5.33 6.54
N ASP A 601 -24.09 -4.61 7.55
CA ASP A 601 -25.36 -4.92 8.22
C ASP A 601 -26.54 -4.48 7.35
N ALA A 602 -27.52 -5.36 7.20
CA ALA A 602 -28.76 -5.08 6.47
C ALA A 602 -29.50 -3.82 6.96
N LYS A 603 -29.32 -3.43 8.22
CA LYS A 603 -29.90 -2.19 8.79
C LYS A 603 -29.19 -0.92 8.34
N THR A 604 -27.93 -1.03 7.88
CA THR A 604 -27.13 0.09 7.41
C THR A 604 -26.91 0.06 5.91
N THR A 605 -27.54 -0.86 5.19
CA THR A 605 -27.39 -1.02 3.74
C THR A 605 -28.06 0.12 2.97
N HIS A 606 -29.26 0.54 3.36
CA HIS A 606 -30.00 1.64 2.73
C HIS A 606 -29.77 2.95 3.48
N THR A 607 -28.86 3.75 2.98
CA THR A 607 -28.64 5.15 3.34
C THR A 607 -29.00 6.02 2.16
N ASP A 608 -29.20 7.33 2.34
CA ASP A 608 -29.49 8.22 1.21
C ASP A 608 -28.35 8.23 0.19
N LEU A 609 -27.09 8.25 0.64
CA LEU A 609 -25.93 8.15 -0.21
C LEU A 609 -25.84 6.76 -0.90
N GLY A 610 -26.09 5.69 -0.15
CA GLY A 610 -26.06 4.32 -0.69
C GLY A 610 -27.14 4.08 -1.74
N ASP A 611 -28.34 4.59 -1.51
CA ASP A 611 -29.41 4.51 -2.49
C ASP A 611 -29.09 5.33 -3.74
N TYR A 612 -28.55 6.54 -3.58
CA TYR A 612 -28.15 7.36 -4.71
C TYR A 612 -27.04 6.69 -5.54
N LEU A 613 -25.96 6.24 -4.89
CA LEU A 613 -24.83 5.67 -5.61
C LEU A 613 -25.10 4.27 -6.16
N LEU A 614 -25.91 3.46 -5.47
CA LEU A 614 -25.95 2.01 -5.72
C LEU A 614 -27.33 1.43 -6.00
N TYR A 615 -28.33 1.68 -5.13
CA TYR A 615 -29.61 0.93 -5.21
C TYR A 615 -30.67 1.63 -6.05
N GLY A 616 -30.64 2.96 -6.12
CA GLY A 616 -31.70 3.75 -6.75
C GLY A 616 -32.98 3.83 -5.90
N ARG A 617 -33.97 4.57 -6.39
CA ARG A 617 -35.31 4.71 -5.81
C ARG A 617 -36.35 4.82 -6.91
N ASP A 618 -37.59 4.46 -6.62
CA ASP A 618 -38.76 4.64 -7.51
C ASP A 618 -38.59 4.01 -8.91
N GLY A 619 -37.78 2.92 -8.99
CA GLY A 619 -37.51 2.19 -10.23
C GLY A 619 -36.30 2.71 -11.03
N GLU A 620 -35.65 3.75 -10.56
CA GLU A 620 -34.38 4.24 -11.11
C GLU A 620 -33.21 3.47 -10.49
N LYS A 621 -32.17 3.18 -11.29
CA LYS A 621 -30.93 2.58 -10.81
C LYS A 621 -30.06 3.62 -10.11
N GLY A 622 -29.26 3.19 -9.12
CA GLY A 622 -28.18 4.01 -8.58
C GLY A 622 -27.08 4.28 -9.64
N ILE A 623 -26.23 5.22 -9.34
CA ILE A 623 -25.18 5.72 -10.28
C ILE A 623 -24.30 4.59 -10.81
N LEU A 624 -23.66 3.78 -9.92
CA LEU A 624 -22.69 2.76 -10.35
C LEU A 624 -23.31 1.72 -11.32
N PRO A 625 -24.46 1.08 -11.02
CA PRO A 625 -25.05 0.13 -11.96
C PRO A 625 -25.67 0.79 -13.21
N LYS A 626 -26.08 2.08 -13.14
CA LYS A 626 -26.65 2.81 -14.28
C LYS A 626 -25.64 3.00 -15.42
N TRP A 627 -24.39 3.25 -15.09
CA TRP A 627 -23.35 3.47 -16.11
C TRP A 627 -23.08 2.24 -17.00
N PHE A 628 -23.39 1.02 -16.54
CA PHE A 628 -23.32 -0.17 -17.39
C PHE A 628 -24.35 -0.15 -18.53
N ASP A 629 -25.43 0.59 -18.41
CA ASP A 629 -26.41 0.77 -19.50
C ASP A 629 -25.79 1.52 -20.69
N TYR A 630 -24.74 2.31 -20.47
CA TYR A 630 -23.99 3.01 -21.52
C TYR A 630 -22.82 2.19 -22.09
N GLY A 631 -22.66 0.93 -21.67
CA GLY A 631 -21.75 -0.04 -22.28
C GLY A 631 -20.42 -0.25 -21.57
N LEU A 632 -20.32 0.05 -20.28
CA LEU A 632 -19.13 -0.27 -19.48
C LEU A 632 -18.94 -1.79 -19.32
N SER A 633 -17.67 -2.18 -19.18
CA SER A 633 -17.26 -3.55 -18.84
C SER A 633 -16.70 -3.66 -17.43
N GLY A 634 -16.42 -2.56 -16.76
CA GLY A 634 -15.91 -2.55 -15.40
C GLY A 634 -15.68 -1.16 -14.84
N TRP A 635 -15.36 -1.12 -13.55
CA TRP A 635 -14.94 0.06 -12.82
C TRP A 635 -13.51 -0.09 -12.28
N ARG A 636 -12.69 0.94 -12.42
CA ARG A 636 -11.54 1.20 -11.55
C ARG A 636 -12.03 2.18 -10.48
N LEU A 637 -11.79 1.86 -9.23
CA LEU A 637 -12.33 2.57 -8.09
C LEU A 637 -11.20 3.31 -7.36
N ASP A 638 -11.30 4.64 -7.42
CA ASP A 638 -10.34 5.59 -6.90
C ASP A 638 -10.28 5.54 -5.38
N VAL A 639 -9.08 5.71 -4.80
CA VAL A 639 -8.84 5.79 -3.33
C VAL A 639 -9.55 4.68 -2.55
N ALA A 640 -9.51 3.46 -3.08
CA ALA A 640 -10.35 2.35 -2.61
C ALA A 640 -10.11 1.97 -1.14
N LYS A 641 -8.92 2.24 -0.58
CA LYS A 641 -8.60 1.96 0.83
C LYS A 641 -9.25 2.91 1.82
N GLU A 642 -9.60 4.11 1.40
CA GLU A 642 -10.20 5.13 2.27
C GLU A 642 -11.73 5.06 2.33
N VAL A 643 -12.35 4.24 1.48
CA VAL A 643 -13.81 4.01 1.48
C VAL A 643 -14.15 2.76 2.27
N PRO A 644 -15.21 2.78 3.12
CA PRO A 644 -15.57 1.65 3.96
C PRO A 644 -15.73 0.33 3.18
N PRO A 645 -15.06 -0.77 3.58
CA PRO A 645 -15.13 -2.05 2.86
C PRO A 645 -16.55 -2.60 2.71
N GLY A 646 -17.45 -2.28 3.65
CA GLY A 646 -18.87 -2.63 3.56
C GLY A 646 -19.57 -2.04 2.34
N PHE A 647 -19.20 -0.82 1.93
CA PHE A 647 -19.70 -0.22 0.69
C PHE A 647 -19.24 -1.02 -0.53
N TRP A 648 -17.96 -1.35 -0.61
CA TRP A 648 -17.41 -2.13 -1.73
C TRP A 648 -18.06 -3.52 -1.84
N ALA A 649 -18.36 -4.16 -0.70
CA ALA A 649 -19.08 -5.42 -0.69
C ALA A 649 -20.50 -5.29 -1.29
N ASN A 650 -21.17 -4.19 -1.04
CA ASN A 650 -22.48 -3.90 -1.63
C ASN A 650 -22.35 -3.53 -3.13
N VAL A 651 -21.33 -2.75 -3.49
CA VAL A 651 -21.02 -2.45 -4.92
C VAL A 651 -20.83 -3.76 -5.68
N ARG A 652 -20.02 -4.70 -5.15
CA ARG A 652 -19.83 -6.00 -5.80
C ARG A 652 -21.14 -6.71 -6.05
N LYS A 653 -22.00 -6.81 -5.03
CA LYS A 653 -23.30 -7.49 -5.14
C LYS A 653 -24.18 -6.89 -6.24
N GLU A 654 -24.25 -5.57 -6.33
CA GLU A 654 -25.11 -4.91 -7.33
C GLU A 654 -24.49 -4.92 -8.73
N VAL A 655 -23.18 -4.62 -8.85
CA VAL A 655 -22.50 -4.59 -10.15
C VAL A 655 -22.44 -5.99 -10.77
N LYS A 656 -22.21 -7.05 -9.98
CA LYS A 656 -22.19 -8.42 -10.51
C LYS A 656 -23.55 -8.93 -11.01
N ARG A 657 -24.64 -8.22 -10.73
CA ARG A 657 -25.97 -8.47 -11.35
C ARG A 657 -26.09 -7.89 -12.76
N THR A 658 -25.23 -6.95 -13.11
CA THR A 658 -25.17 -6.38 -14.46
C THR A 658 -24.35 -7.28 -15.40
N ARG A 659 -24.26 -6.92 -16.68
CA ARG A 659 -23.45 -7.62 -17.66
C ARG A 659 -22.72 -6.62 -18.53
N THR A 660 -21.53 -7.00 -18.98
CA THR A 660 -20.79 -6.27 -20.02
C THR A 660 -21.55 -6.29 -21.34
N PRO A 661 -21.22 -5.45 -22.32
CA PRO A 661 -21.89 -5.41 -23.63
C PRO A 661 -21.91 -6.76 -24.37
N ASP A 662 -20.92 -7.63 -24.15
CA ASP A 662 -20.82 -8.97 -24.74
C ASP A 662 -21.42 -10.07 -23.85
N GLY A 663 -22.01 -9.70 -22.70
CA GLY A 663 -22.67 -10.61 -21.76
C GLY A 663 -21.79 -11.22 -20.68
N ALA A 664 -20.51 -10.83 -20.61
CA ALA A 664 -19.58 -11.30 -19.58
C ALA A 664 -19.85 -10.67 -18.19
N THR A 665 -19.12 -11.14 -17.19
CA THR A 665 -19.15 -10.56 -15.84
C THR A 665 -18.32 -9.27 -15.82
N PRO A 666 -18.82 -8.17 -15.22
CA PRO A 666 -18.08 -6.93 -15.08
C PRO A 666 -16.85 -7.06 -14.17
N LEU A 667 -15.83 -6.26 -14.44
CA LEU A 667 -14.63 -6.14 -13.60
C LEU A 667 -14.84 -5.07 -12.51
N LEU A 668 -14.40 -5.36 -11.29
CA LEU A 668 -14.23 -4.40 -10.20
C LEU A 668 -12.76 -4.35 -9.80
N LEU A 669 -12.14 -3.21 -9.98
CA LEU A 669 -10.72 -2.96 -9.78
C LEU A 669 -10.52 -1.81 -8.80
N GLY A 670 -9.83 -2.04 -7.68
CA GLY A 670 -9.51 -1.00 -6.70
C GLY A 670 -8.14 -0.35 -6.96
N GLU A 671 -8.03 0.95 -6.77
CA GLU A 671 -6.73 1.59 -6.63
C GLU A 671 -6.19 1.34 -5.23
N ILE A 672 -5.10 0.59 -5.13
CA ILE A 672 -4.41 0.29 -3.89
C ILE A 672 -2.90 0.24 -4.16
N TRP A 673 -2.16 1.11 -3.48
CA TRP A 673 -0.71 1.25 -3.70
C TRP A 673 0.13 0.19 -2.98
N GLN A 674 -0.37 -0.30 -1.84
CA GLN A 674 0.30 -1.29 -1.01
C GLN A 674 -0.21 -2.71 -1.31
N ASP A 675 -0.07 -3.63 -0.35
CA ASP A 675 -0.70 -4.95 -0.42
C ASP A 675 -2.23 -4.80 -0.36
N GLY A 676 -2.91 -5.28 -1.39
CA GLY A 676 -4.37 -5.23 -1.53
C GLY A 676 -5.10 -6.52 -1.16
N SER A 677 -4.41 -7.50 -0.56
CA SER A 677 -4.96 -8.82 -0.28
C SER A 677 -6.27 -8.79 0.51
N GLN A 678 -6.43 -7.80 1.43
CA GLN A 678 -7.64 -7.62 2.22
C GLN A 678 -8.89 -7.28 1.39
N PHE A 679 -8.72 -6.75 0.18
CA PHE A 679 -9.80 -6.42 -0.74
C PHE A 679 -10.00 -7.49 -1.85
N LEU A 680 -9.20 -8.55 -1.83
CA LEU A 680 -9.26 -9.66 -2.80
C LEU A 680 -9.76 -10.96 -2.15
N THR A 681 -10.49 -10.84 -1.04
CA THR A 681 -11.06 -11.99 -0.32
C THR A 681 -12.36 -12.54 -0.92
N GLY A 682 -12.87 -11.92 -1.98
CA GLY A 682 -14.04 -12.40 -2.72
C GLY A 682 -15.30 -11.56 -2.52
N ASP A 683 -15.34 -10.73 -1.49
CA ASP A 683 -16.49 -9.91 -1.14
C ASP A 683 -16.44 -8.48 -1.73
N THR A 684 -15.27 -7.99 -2.17
CA THR A 684 -15.09 -6.63 -2.66
C THR A 684 -14.61 -6.59 -4.13
N PHE A 685 -13.31 -6.64 -4.40
CA PHE A 685 -12.77 -6.49 -5.75
C PHE A 685 -12.38 -7.81 -6.43
N ASP A 686 -12.26 -7.77 -7.76
CA ASP A 686 -11.67 -8.84 -8.57
C ASP A 686 -10.17 -8.63 -8.72
N SER A 687 -9.75 -7.36 -8.71
CA SER A 687 -8.42 -6.90 -9.07
C SER A 687 -8.05 -5.64 -8.30
N VAL A 688 -6.75 -5.33 -8.29
CA VAL A 688 -6.21 -4.04 -7.86
C VAL A 688 -5.16 -3.56 -8.86
N MET A 689 -4.87 -2.24 -8.88
CA MET A 689 -3.71 -1.71 -9.57
C MET A 689 -2.44 -2.26 -8.93
N ASN A 690 -1.61 -2.97 -9.71
CA ASN A 690 -0.50 -3.76 -9.19
C ASN A 690 0.78 -2.93 -9.03
N TYR A 691 0.74 -1.96 -8.11
CA TYR A 691 1.92 -1.14 -7.78
C TYR A 691 3.08 -1.96 -7.23
N LYS A 692 2.81 -3.10 -6.57
CA LYS A 692 3.87 -4.01 -6.11
C LYS A 692 4.68 -4.61 -7.25
N LEU A 693 4.03 -5.01 -8.35
CA LEU A 693 4.74 -5.43 -9.55
C LEU A 693 5.47 -4.25 -10.20
N SER A 694 4.84 -3.07 -10.27
CA SER A 694 5.47 -1.85 -10.79
C SER A 694 6.78 -1.55 -10.05
N ASP A 695 6.77 -1.59 -8.72
CA ASP A 695 7.96 -1.38 -7.89
C ASP A 695 9.03 -2.46 -8.14
N ALA A 696 8.64 -3.73 -8.22
CA ALA A 696 9.57 -4.83 -8.51
C ALA A 696 10.21 -4.67 -9.90
N ILE A 697 9.42 -4.33 -10.93
CA ILE A 697 9.91 -4.04 -12.28
C ILE A 697 10.86 -2.84 -12.26
N LYS A 698 10.42 -1.71 -11.69
CA LYS A 698 11.21 -0.48 -11.59
C LYS A 698 12.56 -0.73 -10.93
N ASN A 699 12.55 -1.34 -9.75
CA ASN A 699 13.77 -1.64 -9.01
C ASN A 699 14.71 -2.53 -9.82
N PHE A 700 14.18 -3.60 -10.44
CA PHE A 700 14.98 -4.50 -11.27
C PHE A 700 15.54 -3.81 -12.51
N VAL A 701 14.72 -3.15 -13.33
CA VAL A 701 15.20 -2.54 -14.58
C VAL A 701 16.20 -1.39 -14.36
N MET A 702 16.14 -0.76 -13.19
CA MET A 702 17.09 0.27 -12.77
C MET A 702 18.40 -0.29 -12.17
N GLY A 703 18.60 -1.61 -12.18
CA GLY A 703 19.84 -2.27 -11.75
C GLY A 703 19.78 -2.92 -10.37
N GLY A 704 18.60 -3.04 -9.77
CA GLY A 704 18.35 -3.83 -8.57
C GLY A 704 18.54 -5.33 -8.79
N LYS A 705 18.64 -6.08 -7.71
CA LYS A 705 18.86 -7.51 -7.76
C LYS A 705 17.59 -8.27 -8.16
N ALA A 706 17.77 -9.36 -8.92
CA ALA A 706 16.69 -10.25 -9.30
C ALA A 706 16.04 -10.94 -8.09
N GLU A 707 16.84 -11.24 -7.06
CA GLU A 707 16.36 -11.83 -5.81
C GLU A 707 15.33 -10.92 -5.12
N ASP A 708 15.57 -9.61 -5.06
CA ASP A 708 14.66 -8.65 -4.41
C ASP A 708 13.31 -8.56 -5.19
N ALA A 709 13.38 -8.64 -6.52
CA ALA A 709 12.19 -8.69 -7.35
C ALA A 709 11.41 -10.01 -7.14
N ASP A 710 12.10 -11.15 -7.09
CA ASP A 710 11.45 -12.45 -6.88
C ASP A 710 10.84 -12.57 -5.48
N ASP A 711 11.50 -12.03 -4.43
CA ASP A 711 10.98 -11.97 -3.08
C ASP A 711 9.64 -11.19 -3.05
N THR A 712 9.61 -9.98 -3.62
CA THR A 712 8.39 -9.16 -3.73
C THR A 712 7.27 -9.90 -4.46
N LEU A 713 7.60 -10.52 -5.59
CA LEU A 713 6.63 -11.22 -6.43
C LEU A 713 6.19 -12.56 -5.82
N THR A 714 7.04 -13.23 -5.05
CA THR A 714 6.70 -14.45 -4.30
C THR A 714 5.72 -14.11 -3.18
N GLN A 715 5.95 -13.02 -2.44
CA GLN A 715 5.02 -12.53 -1.44
C GLN A 715 3.65 -12.21 -2.05
N LEU A 716 3.61 -11.52 -3.19
CA LEU A 716 2.38 -11.20 -3.90
C LEU A 716 1.62 -12.47 -4.30
N ARG A 717 2.31 -13.49 -4.87
CA ARG A 717 1.73 -14.79 -5.21
C ARG A 717 1.23 -15.56 -3.98
N GLN A 718 1.90 -15.41 -2.83
CA GLN A 718 1.49 -16.03 -1.58
C GLN A 718 0.22 -15.38 -1.03
N ASN A 719 0.13 -14.05 -1.09
CA ASN A 719 -0.92 -13.29 -0.42
C ASN A 719 -2.21 -13.19 -1.24
N TYR A 720 -2.13 -13.24 -2.57
CA TYR A 720 -3.28 -13.01 -3.44
C TYR A 720 -3.90 -14.33 -3.91
N PRO A 721 -5.25 -14.46 -3.92
CA PRO A 721 -5.93 -15.59 -4.56
C PRO A 721 -5.52 -15.72 -6.02
N GLU A 722 -5.29 -16.95 -6.50
CA GLU A 722 -4.80 -17.19 -7.86
C GLU A 722 -5.68 -16.52 -8.92
N GLN A 723 -7.00 -16.61 -8.79
CA GLN A 723 -7.94 -15.99 -9.74
C GLN A 723 -7.79 -14.46 -9.80
N ALA A 724 -7.54 -13.80 -8.66
CA ALA A 724 -7.27 -12.37 -8.62
C ALA A 724 -5.89 -12.02 -9.16
N LEU A 725 -4.87 -12.83 -8.88
CA LEU A 725 -3.50 -12.65 -9.39
C LEU A 725 -3.47 -12.56 -10.92
N TYR A 726 -4.30 -13.34 -11.60
CA TYR A 726 -4.38 -13.33 -13.06
C TYR A 726 -5.21 -12.19 -13.64
N ASP A 727 -5.94 -11.45 -12.81
CA ASP A 727 -6.72 -10.27 -13.20
C ASP A 727 -6.09 -8.94 -12.73
N LEU A 728 -4.96 -8.97 -11.99
CA LEU A 728 -4.33 -7.75 -11.50
C LEU A 728 -4.02 -6.80 -12.66
N MET A 729 -4.36 -5.52 -12.50
CA MET A 729 -3.96 -4.48 -13.44
C MET A 729 -2.46 -4.19 -13.26
N ASN A 730 -1.65 -4.85 -14.06
CA ASN A 730 -0.21 -4.63 -14.09
C ASN A 730 0.09 -3.30 -14.76
N ILE A 731 0.96 -2.50 -14.16
CA ILE A 731 1.36 -1.19 -14.65
C ILE A 731 2.88 -1.01 -14.50
N VAL A 732 3.47 -0.18 -15.33
CA VAL A 732 4.86 0.29 -15.15
C VAL A 732 4.89 1.76 -14.72
N ASP A 733 3.88 2.52 -15.12
CA ASP A 733 3.58 3.89 -14.70
C ASP A 733 2.08 4.20 -14.88
N SER A 734 1.67 5.41 -14.55
CA SER A 734 0.29 5.87 -14.68
C SER A 734 0.23 7.40 -14.74
N HIS A 735 -0.98 7.95 -14.73
CA HIS A 735 -1.21 9.40 -14.66
C HIS A 735 -0.80 10.04 -13.33
N ASP A 736 -0.49 9.24 -12.29
CA ASP A 736 -0.08 9.68 -10.96
C ASP A 736 1.44 9.55 -10.71
N THR A 737 2.16 8.98 -11.66
CA THR A 737 3.61 8.76 -11.56
C THR A 737 4.36 9.44 -12.70
N ALA A 738 5.65 9.69 -12.54
CA ALA A 738 6.50 10.09 -13.65
C ALA A 738 6.53 8.99 -14.73
N ARG A 739 6.63 9.40 -16.00
CA ARG A 739 6.70 8.47 -17.14
C ARG A 739 7.87 7.49 -16.99
N ALA A 740 7.61 6.20 -17.25
CA ALA A 740 8.59 5.14 -17.09
C ALA A 740 9.88 5.38 -17.88
N ILE A 741 9.78 5.80 -19.13
CA ILE A 741 10.97 6.10 -19.96
C ILE A 741 11.82 7.22 -19.34
N TYR A 742 11.21 8.22 -18.71
CA TYR A 742 11.90 9.32 -18.05
C TYR A 742 12.60 8.83 -16.78
N THR A 743 11.85 8.16 -15.88
CA THR A 743 12.39 7.60 -14.63
C THR A 743 13.51 6.60 -14.91
N TYR A 744 13.32 5.69 -15.88
CA TYR A 744 14.28 4.66 -16.20
C TYR A 744 15.55 5.20 -16.89
N GLY A 745 15.46 6.37 -17.50
CA GLY A 745 16.61 7.13 -18.04
C GLY A 745 17.34 7.98 -17.00
N GLY A 746 16.95 7.93 -15.72
CA GLY A 746 17.57 8.69 -14.63
C GLY A 746 17.01 10.10 -14.47
N GLY A 747 15.84 10.39 -15.03
CA GLY A 747 15.11 11.64 -14.84
C GLY A 747 14.70 11.83 -13.37
N LYS A 748 14.60 13.07 -12.91
CA LYS A 748 14.27 13.43 -11.54
C LYS A 748 12.85 14.02 -11.46
N ASP A 749 12.09 13.59 -10.48
CA ASP A 749 10.68 13.97 -10.30
C ASP A 749 10.47 15.47 -10.02
N ASP A 750 11.48 16.19 -9.53
CA ASP A 750 11.42 17.61 -9.21
C ASP A 750 11.74 18.56 -10.39
N VAL A 751 12.08 18.01 -11.55
CA VAL A 751 12.31 18.81 -12.76
C VAL A 751 10.98 19.14 -13.41
N LEU A 752 10.65 20.42 -13.47
CA LEU A 752 9.45 20.89 -14.16
C LEU A 752 9.67 20.92 -15.67
N GLN A 753 8.70 20.42 -16.43
CA GLN A 753 8.71 20.39 -17.90
C GLN A 753 10.03 19.87 -18.50
N PRO A 754 10.52 18.67 -18.12
CA PRO A 754 11.79 18.15 -18.55
C PRO A 754 11.86 18.02 -20.09
N THR A 755 13.08 18.11 -20.59
CA THR A 755 13.45 17.89 -21.98
C THR A 755 14.28 16.61 -22.12
N LYS A 756 14.57 16.17 -23.33
CA LYS A 756 15.48 15.04 -23.56
C LYS A 756 16.92 15.28 -23.08
N ALA A 757 17.27 16.49 -22.65
CA ALA A 757 18.58 16.78 -22.06
C ALA A 757 18.63 16.45 -20.55
N ASP A 758 17.49 16.25 -19.92
CA ASP A 758 17.39 16.05 -18.46
C ASP A 758 17.46 14.58 -18.04
N PHE A 759 17.55 13.66 -19.00
CA PHE A 759 17.65 12.21 -18.78
C PHE A 759 18.27 11.50 -19.99
N ASP A 760 18.71 10.26 -19.82
CA ASP A 760 19.21 9.41 -20.92
C ASP A 760 18.05 8.70 -21.60
N TYR A 761 17.57 9.27 -22.72
CA TYR A 761 16.43 8.74 -23.46
C TYR A 761 16.67 7.32 -24.00
N ASP A 762 17.89 7.02 -24.50
CA ASP A 762 18.19 5.72 -25.08
C ASP A 762 18.29 4.64 -24.01
N LEU A 763 18.85 4.94 -22.86
CA LEU A 763 18.85 4.08 -21.67
C LEU A 763 17.42 3.86 -21.16
N GLY A 764 16.64 4.94 -21.01
CA GLY A 764 15.24 4.87 -20.61
C GLY A 764 14.42 3.99 -21.54
N LYS A 765 14.59 4.14 -22.85
CA LYS A 765 13.94 3.31 -23.88
C LYS A 765 14.35 1.85 -23.79
N ALA A 766 15.64 1.55 -23.58
CA ALA A 766 16.11 0.16 -23.44
C ALA A 766 15.49 -0.51 -22.20
N ARG A 767 15.45 0.19 -21.08
CA ARG A 767 14.84 -0.29 -19.83
C ARG A 767 13.33 -0.40 -19.91
N LEU A 768 12.65 0.54 -20.58
CA LEU A 768 11.21 0.47 -20.83
C LEU A 768 10.83 -0.75 -21.67
N LYS A 769 11.61 -1.07 -22.72
CA LYS A 769 11.40 -2.32 -23.47
C LYS A 769 11.53 -3.56 -22.58
N MET A 770 12.47 -3.59 -21.66
CA MET A 770 12.62 -4.69 -20.71
C MET A 770 11.45 -4.77 -19.73
N ALA A 771 11.00 -3.62 -19.19
CA ALA A 771 9.83 -3.52 -18.34
C ALA A 771 8.56 -4.02 -19.03
N ALA A 772 8.33 -3.62 -20.29
CA ALA A 772 7.20 -4.09 -21.09
C ALA A 772 7.21 -5.61 -21.29
N VAL A 773 8.37 -6.23 -21.52
CA VAL A 773 8.48 -7.70 -21.62
C VAL A 773 8.22 -8.37 -20.28
N PHE A 774 8.72 -7.80 -19.19
CA PHE A 774 8.44 -8.30 -17.85
C PHE A 774 6.94 -8.30 -17.58
N GLU A 775 6.27 -7.17 -17.79
CA GLU A 775 4.84 -6.97 -17.57
C GLU A 775 3.98 -7.88 -18.47
N LEU A 776 4.26 -7.90 -19.79
CA LEU A 776 3.51 -8.70 -20.77
C LEU A 776 3.69 -10.21 -20.58
N GLY A 777 4.80 -10.65 -20.00
CA GLY A 777 5.10 -12.05 -19.71
C GLY A 777 4.57 -12.52 -18.35
N TYR A 778 4.32 -11.63 -17.41
CA TYR A 778 3.87 -11.95 -16.05
C TYR A 778 2.34 -12.19 -16.00
N PRO A 779 1.80 -12.96 -15.02
CA PRO A 779 0.35 -13.06 -14.80
C PRO A 779 -0.29 -11.71 -14.49
N GLY A 780 -1.50 -11.50 -14.97
CA GLY A 780 -2.27 -10.28 -14.80
C GLY A 780 -2.64 -9.62 -16.13
N MET A 781 -3.29 -8.49 -16.08
CA MET A 781 -3.72 -7.65 -17.19
C MET A 781 -2.68 -6.54 -17.41
N PRO A 782 -1.72 -6.68 -18.32
CA PRO A 782 -0.75 -5.62 -18.61
C PRO A 782 -1.46 -4.38 -19.10
N THR A 783 -1.07 -3.21 -18.59
CA THR A 783 -1.73 -1.94 -18.84
C THR A 783 -0.71 -0.90 -19.26
N ILE A 784 -0.83 -0.44 -20.50
CA ILE A 784 0.06 0.55 -21.10
C ILE A 784 -0.54 1.92 -20.86
N TYR A 785 0.18 2.83 -20.25
CA TYR A 785 -0.21 4.21 -20.13
C TYR A 785 -0.03 4.92 -21.48
N TYR A 786 -1.05 5.68 -21.93
CA TYR A 786 -1.04 6.28 -23.27
C TYR A 786 0.26 7.06 -23.55
N GLY A 787 0.88 6.80 -24.69
CA GLY A 787 2.11 7.47 -25.11
C GLY A 787 3.40 6.76 -24.73
N ASP A 788 3.40 5.77 -23.85
CA ASP A 788 4.61 5.00 -23.51
C ASP A 788 5.17 4.28 -24.75
N GLU A 789 4.29 3.65 -25.52
CA GLU A 789 4.65 3.00 -26.79
C GLU A 789 5.13 3.99 -27.85
N ALA A 790 4.78 5.26 -27.69
CA ALA A 790 5.18 6.35 -28.57
C ALA A 790 6.46 7.07 -28.13
N GLY A 791 6.98 6.74 -26.93
CA GLY A 791 8.16 7.35 -26.34
C GLY A 791 7.90 8.72 -25.72
N GLU A 792 6.64 8.98 -25.29
CA GLU A 792 6.32 10.18 -24.52
C GLU A 792 6.98 10.12 -23.16
N PHE A 793 7.42 11.27 -22.67
CA PHE A 793 8.17 11.39 -21.41
C PHE A 793 7.64 12.58 -20.61
N GLY A 794 7.89 12.58 -19.32
CA GLY A 794 7.53 13.65 -18.39
C GLY A 794 7.88 13.26 -16.96
N SER A 795 8.12 14.27 -16.11
CA SER A 795 8.27 14.10 -14.66
C SER A 795 6.90 13.81 -14.03
N LYS A 796 6.78 13.90 -12.71
CA LYS A 796 5.51 13.71 -12.02
C LYS A 796 4.40 14.65 -12.52
N ASP A 797 3.17 14.40 -12.08
CA ASP A 797 2.01 15.26 -12.32
C ASP A 797 2.34 16.77 -12.13
N PRO A 798 1.92 17.65 -13.05
CA PRO A 798 1.09 17.40 -14.25
C PRO A 798 1.85 16.95 -15.51
N ASP A 799 3.17 16.91 -15.46
CA ASP A 799 4.01 16.78 -16.66
C ASP A 799 3.98 15.36 -17.29
N CYS A 800 3.68 14.32 -16.46
CA CYS A 800 3.40 12.97 -16.96
C CYS A 800 2.14 12.90 -17.84
N ARG A 801 1.29 13.95 -17.84
CA ARG A 801 0.01 14.05 -18.57
C ARG A 801 0.13 14.89 -19.85
N ARG A 802 1.29 14.83 -20.53
CA ARG A 802 1.48 15.46 -21.85
C ARG A 802 0.53 14.87 -22.88
N THR A 803 0.23 15.64 -23.92
CA THR A 803 -0.59 15.15 -25.04
C THR A 803 0.10 14.02 -25.80
N PHE A 804 -0.68 13.09 -26.35
CA PHE A 804 -0.13 12.04 -27.19
C PHE A 804 0.59 12.64 -28.41
N PRO A 805 1.84 12.22 -28.73
CA PRO A 805 2.67 12.85 -29.76
C PRO A 805 2.32 12.37 -31.17
N TRP A 806 1.06 12.56 -31.62
CA TRP A 806 0.60 12.13 -32.94
C TRP A 806 1.47 12.67 -34.09
N GLY A 807 2.02 11.74 -34.88
CA GLY A 807 2.93 12.05 -35.98
C GLY A 807 4.40 12.21 -35.59
N HIS A 808 4.71 12.15 -34.28
CA HIS A 808 6.05 12.29 -33.73
C HIS A 808 6.48 11.09 -32.88
N GLU A 809 5.76 9.97 -32.98
CA GLU A 809 5.97 8.78 -32.20
C GLU A 809 7.36 8.13 -32.45
N ASP A 810 8.00 7.60 -31.45
CA ASP A 810 9.16 6.71 -31.60
C ASP A 810 8.73 5.41 -32.28
N LYS A 811 8.95 5.33 -33.60
CA LYS A 811 8.45 4.20 -34.43
C LYS A 811 9.13 2.88 -34.10
N GLU A 812 10.36 2.90 -33.57
CA GLU A 812 11.05 1.69 -33.12
C GLU A 812 10.41 1.13 -31.88
N LEU A 813 10.14 2.01 -30.90
CA LEU A 813 9.49 1.64 -29.65
C LEU A 813 8.06 1.14 -29.91
N GLN A 814 7.28 1.86 -30.74
CA GLN A 814 5.94 1.46 -31.12
C GLN A 814 5.90 0.08 -31.82
N SER A 815 6.85 -0.16 -32.73
CA SER A 815 6.98 -1.49 -33.37
C SER A 815 7.34 -2.58 -32.39
N PHE A 816 8.16 -2.27 -31.39
CA PHE A 816 8.53 -3.21 -30.32
C PHE A 816 7.31 -3.58 -29.47
N TYR A 817 6.56 -2.59 -28.95
CA TYR A 817 5.34 -2.82 -28.19
C TYR A 817 4.33 -3.66 -28.96
N LYS A 818 4.06 -3.27 -30.20
CA LYS A 818 3.17 -4.04 -31.08
C LYS A 818 3.57 -5.49 -31.19
N LYS A 819 4.88 -5.77 -31.33
CA LYS A 819 5.40 -7.14 -31.45
C LYS A 819 5.28 -7.90 -30.13
N ALA A 820 5.63 -7.28 -29.00
CA ALA A 820 5.56 -7.90 -27.69
C ALA A 820 4.11 -8.22 -27.27
N ILE A 821 3.18 -7.29 -27.54
CA ILE A 821 1.74 -7.48 -27.33
C ILE A 821 1.20 -8.63 -28.21
N ALA A 822 1.60 -8.67 -29.47
CA ALA A 822 1.20 -9.76 -30.37
C ALA A 822 1.66 -11.14 -29.86
N VAL A 823 2.89 -11.25 -29.30
CA VAL A 823 3.37 -12.51 -28.69
C VAL A 823 2.44 -12.94 -27.54
N ARG A 824 2.01 -12.01 -26.68
CA ARG A 824 1.07 -12.34 -25.59
C ARG A 824 -0.30 -12.75 -26.13
N ASN A 825 -0.86 -11.97 -27.06
CA ASN A 825 -2.19 -12.23 -27.62
C ASN A 825 -2.25 -13.54 -28.41
N ASP A 826 -1.23 -13.84 -29.23
CA ASP A 826 -1.18 -15.05 -30.04
C ASP A 826 -0.92 -16.31 -29.20
N HIS A 827 -0.32 -16.14 -27.99
CA HIS A 827 0.03 -17.21 -27.06
C HIS A 827 -0.57 -16.98 -25.64
N LYS A 828 -1.82 -16.50 -25.58
CA LYS A 828 -2.49 -16.18 -24.32
C LYS A 828 -2.61 -17.38 -23.39
N ASP A 829 -2.74 -18.61 -23.90
CA ASP A 829 -2.76 -19.83 -23.10
C ASP A 829 -1.45 -20.03 -22.31
N VAL A 830 -0.33 -19.47 -22.81
CA VAL A 830 0.96 -19.49 -22.14
C VAL A 830 1.12 -18.24 -21.28
N PHE A 831 1.13 -17.03 -21.88
CA PHE A 831 1.52 -15.81 -21.18
C PHE A 831 0.41 -15.17 -20.35
N ALA A 832 -0.87 -15.35 -20.69
CA ALA A 832 -1.98 -14.86 -19.91
C ALA A 832 -2.44 -15.89 -18.87
N ARG A 833 -2.70 -17.15 -19.27
CA ARG A 833 -3.32 -18.19 -18.44
C ARG A 833 -2.37 -19.27 -17.93
N GLY A 834 -1.14 -19.33 -18.42
CA GLY A 834 -0.20 -20.39 -18.03
C GLY A 834 0.25 -20.28 -16.57
N SER A 835 0.63 -21.40 -15.98
CA SER A 835 1.26 -21.40 -14.65
C SER A 835 2.58 -20.64 -14.67
N LEU A 836 3.02 -20.17 -13.53
CA LEU A 836 4.26 -19.43 -13.35
C LEU A 836 5.24 -20.23 -12.47
N LYS A 837 6.50 -20.23 -12.87
CA LYS A 837 7.60 -20.77 -12.04
C LYS A 837 8.86 -19.95 -12.25
N THR A 838 9.44 -19.42 -11.18
CA THR A 838 10.77 -18.81 -11.22
C THR A 838 11.81 -19.89 -11.55
N LEU A 839 12.63 -19.63 -12.56
CA LEU A 839 13.72 -20.51 -13.00
C LEU A 839 15.08 -20.04 -12.47
N LYS A 840 15.28 -18.72 -12.43
CA LYS A 840 16.50 -18.08 -11.93
C LYS A 840 16.20 -16.65 -11.49
N ALA A 841 16.58 -16.34 -10.26
CA ALA A 841 16.64 -15.00 -9.72
C ALA A 841 18.01 -14.84 -9.07
N GLU A 842 18.98 -14.24 -9.78
CA GLU A 842 20.35 -14.10 -9.30
C GLU A 842 21.03 -12.87 -9.91
N GLY A 843 21.36 -11.91 -9.07
CA GLY A 843 22.05 -10.68 -9.44
C GLY A 843 21.30 -9.90 -10.52
N SER A 844 21.84 -9.80 -11.73
CA SER A 844 21.21 -9.08 -12.85
C SER A 844 20.26 -9.93 -13.70
N ILE A 845 20.10 -11.22 -13.41
CA ILE A 845 19.35 -12.16 -14.25
C ILE A 845 18.06 -12.59 -13.55
N TYR A 846 16.92 -12.28 -14.18
CA TYR A 846 15.63 -12.80 -13.77
C TYR A 846 15.02 -13.63 -14.90
N ALA A 847 14.67 -14.89 -14.63
CA ALA A 847 14.04 -15.77 -15.61
C ALA A 847 12.92 -16.61 -14.98
N TYR A 848 11.79 -16.70 -15.66
CA TYR A 848 10.65 -17.49 -15.24
C TYR A 848 10.02 -18.26 -16.41
N GLU A 849 9.39 -19.38 -16.05
CA GLU A 849 8.63 -20.25 -16.96
C GLU A 849 7.13 -19.92 -16.87
N ARG A 850 6.48 -19.88 -18.00
CA ARG A 850 5.02 -19.89 -18.15
C ARG A 850 4.63 -21.17 -18.89
N LYS A 851 3.69 -21.94 -18.34
CA LYS A 851 3.30 -23.24 -18.95
C LYS A 851 1.80 -23.34 -19.11
N SER A 852 1.34 -23.53 -20.35
CA SER A 852 -0.07 -23.72 -20.64
C SER A 852 -0.58 -25.07 -20.15
N LYS A 853 -1.90 -25.19 -19.93
CA LYS A 853 -2.55 -26.48 -19.64
C LYS A 853 -2.37 -27.49 -20.76
N GLY A 854 -2.17 -27.03 -22.01
CA GLY A 854 -1.86 -27.87 -23.18
C GLY A 854 -0.41 -28.34 -23.25
N GLY A 855 0.45 -27.89 -22.33
CA GLY A 855 1.84 -28.30 -22.20
C GLY A 855 2.85 -27.42 -22.92
N GLN A 856 2.44 -26.46 -23.73
CA GLN A 856 3.34 -25.47 -24.34
C GLN A 856 4.03 -24.63 -23.26
N THR A 857 5.33 -24.43 -23.44
CA THR A 857 6.17 -23.71 -22.46
C THR A 857 6.69 -22.41 -23.03
N GLY A 858 6.51 -21.32 -22.29
CA GLY A 858 7.14 -20.03 -22.53
C GLY A 858 8.21 -19.76 -21.47
N ILE A 859 9.26 -19.06 -21.86
CA ILE A 859 10.31 -18.59 -20.96
C ILE A 859 10.50 -17.09 -21.20
N VAL A 860 10.41 -16.32 -20.14
CA VAL A 860 10.84 -14.92 -20.11
C VAL A 860 12.19 -14.86 -19.40
N ALA A 861 13.18 -14.22 -20.03
CA ALA A 861 14.51 -14.05 -19.46
C ALA A 861 14.96 -12.60 -19.63
N LEU A 862 15.39 -11.99 -18.54
CA LEU A 862 15.70 -10.57 -18.43
C LEU A 862 17.12 -10.40 -17.90
N ASN A 863 17.86 -9.43 -18.41
CA ASN A 863 19.19 -9.04 -17.93
C ASN A 863 19.27 -7.52 -17.79
N ASN A 864 19.31 -7.00 -16.58
CA ASN A 864 19.47 -5.57 -16.30
C ASN A 864 20.93 -5.10 -16.21
N GLY A 865 21.88 -6.03 -16.28
CA GLY A 865 23.33 -5.75 -16.17
C GLY A 865 24.07 -5.93 -17.50
N LYS A 866 25.40 -6.05 -17.41
CA LYS A 866 26.27 -6.27 -18.57
C LYS A 866 25.92 -7.57 -19.32
N ALA A 867 26.31 -7.64 -20.59
CA ALA A 867 26.10 -8.83 -21.40
C ALA A 867 26.63 -10.09 -20.71
N ALA A 868 25.81 -11.14 -20.65
CA ALA A 868 26.11 -12.38 -19.94
C ALA A 868 25.62 -13.62 -20.72
N THR A 869 26.34 -14.73 -20.57
CA THR A 869 25.84 -16.06 -20.96
C THR A 869 25.46 -16.80 -19.68
N VAL A 870 24.20 -17.18 -19.60
CA VAL A 870 23.61 -17.79 -18.41
C VAL A 870 23.01 -19.14 -18.73
N THR A 871 23.08 -20.05 -17.78
CA THR A 871 22.41 -21.35 -17.86
C THR A 871 21.28 -21.38 -16.83
N ILE A 872 20.07 -21.67 -17.28
CA ILE A 872 18.86 -21.77 -16.47
C ILE A 872 18.33 -23.21 -16.46
N PRO A 873 17.86 -23.74 -15.31
CA PRO A 873 17.18 -25.02 -15.27
C PRO A 873 15.81 -24.90 -15.95
N VAL A 874 15.39 -25.90 -16.70
CA VAL A 874 14.08 -25.93 -17.37
C VAL A 874 13.40 -27.27 -17.18
N THR A 875 12.06 -27.25 -17.19
CA THR A 875 11.26 -28.49 -17.09
C THR A 875 11.05 -29.20 -18.43
N ALA A 876 11.33 -28.52 -19.54
CA ALA A 876 11.18 -29.05 -20.87
C ALA A 876 12.20 -30.17 -21.17
N PRO A 877 11.84 -31.21 -21.94
CA PRO A 877 12.73 -32.34 -22.29
C PRO A 877 13.99 -31.90 -23.05
N ASN A 878 15.05 -32.70 -22.91
CA ASN A 878 16.27 -32.51 -23.69
C ASN A 878 15.97 -32.61 -25.21
N GLY A 879 16.54 -31.67 -25.96
CA GLY A 879 16.32 -31.56 -27.41
C GLY A 879 15.18 -30.57 -27.77
N THR A 880 14.37 -30.12 -26.81
CA THR A 880 13.37 -29.06 -27.04
C THR A 880 14.08 -27.79 -27.52
N VAL A 881 13.56 -27.15 -28.55
CA VAL A 881 14.10 -25.92 -29.12
C VAL A 881 13.18 -24.74 -28.75
N PHE A 882 13.66 -23.85 -27.93
CA PHE A 882 13.01 -22.58 -27.64
C PHE A 882 13.42 -21.52 -28.68
N LYS A 883 12.44 -20.80 -29.20
CA LYS A 883 12.64 -19.66 -30.12
C LYS A 883 12.17 -18.39 -29.46
N ASP A 884 13.05 -17.40 -29.38
CA ASP A 884 12.65 -16.04 -28.96
C ASP A 884 11.76 -15.40 -30.03
N GLN A 885 10.57 -14.99 -29.62
CA GLN A 885 9.56 -14.43 -30.52
C GLN A 885 9.90 -12.98 -30.90
N LEU A 886 10.74 -12.29 -30.12
CA LEU A 886 11.14 -10.91 -30.41
C LEU A 886 12.29 -10.81 -31.38
N SER A 887 13.31 -11.67 -31.26
CA SER A 887 14.52 -11.61 -32.12
C SER A 887 14.65 -12.80 -33.10
N GLY A 888 13.90 -13.86 -32.89
CA GLY A 888 14.01 -15.11 -33.67
C GLY A 888 15.17 -16.01 -33.28
N LYS A 889 16.00 -15.64 -32.28
CA LYS A 889 17.11 -16.48 -31.79
C LYS A 889 16.57 -17.79 -31.21
N LYS A 890 17.36 -18.86 -31.31
CA LYS A 890 16.99 -20.17 -30.81
C LYS A 890 18.00 -20.69 -29.80
N ALA A 891 17.50 -21.43 -28.82
CA ALA A 891 18.31 -22.19 -27.87
C ALA A 891 17.72 -23.58 -27.67
N THR A 892 18.58 -24.60 -27.45
CA THR A 892 18.15 -26.00 -27.31
C THR A 892 18.46 -26.52 -25.93
N VAL A 893 17.49 -27.19 -25.32
CA VAL A 893 17.61 -27.79 -23.98
C VAL A 893 18.64 -28.93 -24.01
N LYS A 894 19.60 -28.91 -23.12
CA LYS A 894 20.61 -29.95 -22.90
C LYS A 894 20.76 -30.18 -21.40
N ASN A 895 20.74 -31.44 -20.96
CA ASN A 895 20.85 -31.79 -19.53
C ASN A 895 19.85 -31.07 -18.62
N ASN A 896 18.60 -30.92 -19.07
CA ASN A 896 17.53 -30.18 -18.41
C ASN A 896 17.88 -28.69 -18.14
N GLN A 897 18.74 -28.12 -18.97
CA GLN A 897 19.20 -26.74 -18.88
C GLN A 897 19.09 -26.05 -20.23
N LEU A 898 18.88 -24.75 -20.21
CA LEU A 898 18.88 -23.88 -21.36
C LEU A 898 19.96 -22.80 -21.18
N THR A 899 20.91 -22.73 -22.14
CA THR A 899 21.95 -21.71 -22.14
C THR A 899 21.53 -20.54 -23.03
N LEU A 900 21.49 -19.36 -22.47
CA LEU A 900 21.07 -18.11 -23.12
C LEU A 900 22.20 -17.08 -23.08
N THR A 901 22.37 -16.34 -24.17
CA THR A 901 23.23 -15.15 -24.21
C THR A 901 22.36 -13.92 -24.29
N LEU A 902 22.41 -13.11 -23.25
CA LEU A 902 21.67 -11.86 -23.09
C LEU A 902 22.63 -10.68 -23.17
N ALA A 903 22.32 -9.71 -24.02
CA ALA A 903 23.02 -8.43 -24.02
C ALA A 903 22.65 -7.59 -22.78
N GLU A 904 23.32 -6.47 -22.60
CA GLU A 904 22.95 -5.48 -21.59
C GLU A 904 21.54 -4.96 -21.86
N HIS A 905 20.72 -4.86 -20.82
CA HIS A 905 19.29 -4.45 -20.86
C HIS A 905 18.44 -5.26 -21.88
N GLN A 906 18.77 -6.51 -22.11
CA GLN A 906 18.02 -7.38 -23.04
C GLN A 906 16.99 -8.25 -22.32
N SER A 907 15.84 -8.41 -22.98
CA SER A 907 14.79 -9.35 -22.61
C SER A 907 14.49 -10.32 -23.76
N LEU A 908 14.03 -11.52 -23.41
CA LEU A 908 13.59 -12.55 -24.35
C LEU A 908 12.20 -13.06 -23.95
N MET A 909 11.33 -13.31 -24.95
CA MET A 909 10.07 -14.03 -24.82
C MET A 909 10.15 -15.29 -25.69
N MET A 910 10.50 -16.41 -25.08
CA MET A 910 10.78 -17.65 -25.81
C MET A 910 9.61 -18.62 -25.73
N LEU A 911 9.39 -19.40 -26.80
CA LEU A 911 8.41 -20.46 -26.88
C LEU A 911 9.06 -21.72 -27.45
N ASP A 912 8.63 -22.89 -26.97
CA ASP A 912 9.02 -24.20 -27.47
C ASP A 912 8.29 -24.66 -28.76
#